data_757a621c6393b2c7d92e0efc7e46efc3
#
_entry.id   757a621c6393b2c7d92e0efc7e46efc3
#
_cell.length_a   1.000
_cell.length_b   1.000
_cell.length_c   1.000
_cell.angle_alpha   90.00
_cell.angle_beta   90.00
_cell.angle_gamma   90.00
#
_symmetry.space_group_name_H-M   'P 1'
#
loop_
_entity.id
_entity.type
_entity.pdbx_description
1 polymer ?
#
loop_
_entity_poly.entity_id
_entity_poly.type
_entity_poly.pdbx_seq_one_letter_code
_entity_poly.pdbx_strand_id
1 'polypeptide(L)'
;MFTATVVSAFPPDDTAGSESVLRDPLLSFFSSIQSRHPEKLYLHLNQPYYGAGDTMWFKAYLTDAVSHRPDTLSNFIYVDLADRRGKIIAARKIKRDSLGFANCLPLPDTLPAGEYTLRAYTGWMLNFEPAFFFRRNINVGNTRSDRIRTDVTYTSAQAIVRFADADGRPIRDAEADYELFDRNGKRIEGVRQRTSATGALFVDLPHDSIRNGGYIRMKLDEGGTAFRRTLFLQPEAHDFAVQFFPEGGELVAGVPRLVAFKAERADGYPEDVRGSVLDSRGDTVVSFVAEHDGMGTFLLCPLQGETYRALCRAGEREIRATLPEVGEGACALTTAQAPGRILYKADGTVPPGSRLVGHIRGDCCCIVPVDPRRPAGTILTDSLPEGILHLLLADSTGRPRSERLVFLKRTGKRERWTVTPDKPRYGKRETVRAGIKLEDCGGKPVSADLSVSVTDRRAVRYDSLGDDIRTNLLLCSDIKGYVHNPGYYFRDDDPVREHRLDLVMMTNGWRRFKTRNLYEPEPFTPRHFIERGQYLSGKVIGIAGRAAPEASVSAVALNRENVADAAQADDSGRFVLSGLDFTDTVLFMQRIDMDGLYPRPPLTERPPFPDSAESVRKAVGDYLKQQKLQYATIDGAKVYELEGVEVAAENPRRPRSTAFGAVFDTTILSKFNPISLYNYISFLPTALYFEKKLWLSSRDGPGYVQAQLNIN
;
A
#
# COMPACT_ATOMS: atom_id res chain seq x y z
N MET A 1 9.22 50.56 -1.34
CA MET A 1 9.17 50.17 0.07
C MET A 1 8.03 49.16 0.22
N PHE A 2 8.33 47.87 0.22
CA PHE A 2 7.33 46.81 0.36
C PHE A 2 7.08 46.58 1.86
N THR A 3 5.95 46.98 2.37
CA THR A 3 5.49 46.53 3.69
C THR A 3 4.84 45.15 3.50
N ALA A 4 5.60 44.12 3.74
CA ALA A 4 5.05 42.76 3.82
C ALA A 4 4.39 42.58 5.18
N THR A 5 3.14 42.14 5.19
CA THR A 5 2.50 41.69 6.43
C THR A 5 3.12 40.33 6.78
N VAL A 6 3.91 40.29 7.86
CA VAL A 6 4.49 39.07 8.40
C VAL A 6 3.47 38.46 9.35
N VAL A 7 3.02 37.24 9.06
CA VAL A 7 2.13 36.48 9.95
C VAL A 7 2.96 35.36 10.58
N SER A 8 3.08 35.38 11.91
CA SER A 8 3.62 34.27 12.68
C SER A 8 2.57 33.14 12.78
N ALA A 9 3.02 31.89 12.78
CA ALA A 9 2.19 30.78 13.20
C ALA A 9 1.67 31.04 14.63
N PHE A 10 0.44 30.60 14.92
CA PHE A 10 -0.15 30.78 16.25
C PHE A 10 0.80 30.28 17.35
N PRO A 11 1.12 31.10 18.37
CA PRO A 11 1.85 30.62 19.53
C PRO A 11 0.99 29.58 20.27
N PRO A 12 1.58 28.59 20.94
CA PRO A 12 0.83 27.75 21.85
C PRO A 12 0.45 28.57 23.08
N ASP A 13 -0.83 28.58 23.41
CA ASP A 13 -1.43 29.10 24.63
C ASP A 13 -1.37 30.63 24.92
N ASP A 14 -2.37 31.33 24.42
CA ASP A 14 -2.89 32.49 25.10
C ASP A 14 -4.42 32.35 25.28
N THR A 15 -4.85 32.09 26.49
CA THR A 15 -6.23 31.71 26.88
C THR A 15 -7.26 32.83 26.79
N ALA A 16 -6.90 34.01 26.35
CA ALA A 16 -7.81 35.19 26.30
C ALA A 16 -8.53 35.40 24.95
N GLY A 17 -8.22 34.56 23.91
CA GLY A 17 -8.84 34.62 22.58
C GLY A 17 -9.71 33.42 22.21
N SER A 18 -9.90 32.47 23.10
CA SER A 18 -10.42 31.13 22.77
C SER A 18 -11.88 31.09 22.29
N GLU A 19 -12.76 31.97 22.78
CA GLU A 19 -14.18 31.93 22.37
C GLU A 19 -14.46 32.57 21.00
N SER A 20 -13.67 33.55 20.55
CA SER A 20 -13.81 34.14 19.22
C SER A 20 -13.15 33.31 18.14
N VAL A 21 -12.07 32.62 18.47
CA VAL A 21 -11.33 31.72 17.57
C VAL A 21 -12.14 30.44 17.26
N LEU A 22 -12.88 29.91 18.22
CA LEU A 22 -13.78 28.76 18.05
C LEU A 22 -15.01 29.03 17.16
N ARG A 23 -15.28 30.28 16.81
CA ARG A 23 -16.39 30.69 15.93
C ARG A 23 -16.02 30.87 14.48
N ASP A 24 -14.72 30.77 14.11
CA ASP A 24 -14.31 30.86 12.72
C ASP A 24 -14.68 29.55 11.99
N PRO A 25 -15.54 29.61 10.94
CA PRO A 25 -15.94 28.43 10.18
C PRO A 25 -14.77 27.65 9.61
N LEU A 26 -13.66 28.32 9.27
CA LEU A 26 -12.44 27.67 8.77
C LEU A 26 -11.80 26.76 9.81
N LEU A 27 -11.68 27.23 11.05
CA LEU A 27 -11.18 26.42 12.17
C LEU A 27 -12.13 25.25 12.48
N SER A 28 -13.45 25.50 12.41
CA SER A 28 -14.46 24.46 12.58
C SER A 28 -14.31 23.34 11.54
N PHE A 29 -14.00 23.70 10.27
CA PHE A 29 -13.73 22.72 9.22
C PHE A 29 -12.55 21.80 9.61
N PHE A 30 -11.41 22.37 9.98
CA PHE A 30 -10.23 21.57 10.35
C PHE A 30 -10.44 20.78 11.64
N SER A 31 -11.13 21.35 12.63
CA SER A 31 -11.52 20.62 13.84
C SER A 31 -12.41 19.42 13.51
N SER A 32 -13.33 19.54 12.53
CA SER A 32 -14.14 18.43 12.07
C SER A 32 -13.33 17.32 11.42
N ILE A 33 -12.23 17.63 10.72
CA ILE A 33 -11.31 16.64 10.16
C ILE A 33 -10.54 15.92 11.27
N GLN A 34 -10.02 16.68 12.25
CA GLN A 34 -9.28 16.10 13.38
C GLN A 34 -10.17 15.21 14.25
N SER A 35 -11.43 15.61 14.51
CA SER A 35 -12.38 14.83 15.30
C SER A 35 -12.75 13.47 14.68
N ARG A 36 -12.51 13.27 13.39
CA ARG A 36 -12.68 11.98 12.70
C ARG A 36 -11.57 10.97 13.03
N HIS A 37 -10.53 11.36 13.76
CA HIS A 37 -9.37 10.54 14.10
C HIS A 37 -8.81 9.75 12.89
N PRO A 38 -8.41 10.42 11.80
CA PRO A 38 -7.88 9.73 10.64
C PRO A 38 -6.55 9.04 10.99
N GLU A 39 -6.38 7.82 10.53
CA GLU A 39 -5.21 7.00 10.80
C GLU A 39 -4.32 6.87 9.56
N LYS A 40 -3.02 6.69 9.79
CA LYS A 40 -2.02 6.28 8.80
C LYS A 40 -1.31 5.03 9.27
N LEU A 41 -1.03 4.14 8.35
CA LEU A 41 -0.33 2.90 8.62
C LEU A 41 0.81 2.70 7.62
N TYR A 42 1.97 2.27 8.14
CA TYR A 42 3.13 1.90 7.36
C TYR A 42 3.65 0.53 7.79
N LEU A 43 4.01 -0.33 6.82
CA LEU A 43 4.63 -1.62 7.08
C LEU A 43 6.11 -1.59 6.69
N HIS A 44 6.97 -1.86 7.66
CA HIS A 44 8.37 -2.18 7.40
C HIS A 44 8.52 -3.69 7.19
N LEU A 45 8.90 -4.09 5.98
CA LEU A 45 9.10 -5.48 5.58
C LEU A 45 10.56 -5.89 5.77
N ASN A 46 10.79 -7.18 6.01
CA ASN A 46 12.15 -7.71 6.14
C ASN A 46 12.92 -7.71 4.81
N GLN A 47 12.25 -7.70 3.67
CA GLN A 47 12.87 -7.64 2.34
C GLN A 47 11.88 -7.15 1.27
N PRO A 48 12.35 -6.66 0.10
CA PRO A 48 11.49 -6.05 -0.92
C PRO A 48 10.84 -7.05 -1.88
N TYR A 49 11.33 -8.28 -1.96
CA TYR A 49 10.80 -9.36 -2.81
C TYR A 49 11.01 -10.71 -2.14
N TYR A 50 10.27 -11.74 -2.57
CA TYR A 50 10.18 -13.03 -1.89
C TYR A 50 10.20 -14.19 -2.87
N GLY A 51 10.54 -15.38 -2.37
CA GLY A 51 10.26 -16.65 -3.03
C GLY A 51 8.91 -17.23 -2.56
N ALA A 52 8.27 -18.04 -3.38
CA ALA A 52 7.16 -18.87 -2.93
C ALA A 52 7.63 -19.79 -1.79
N GLY A 53 6.83 -19.91 -0.74
CA GLY A 53 7.19 -20.62 0.48
C GLY A 53 8.01 -19.80 1.49
N ASP A 54 8.38 -18.54 1.17
CA ASP A 54 9.00 -17.67 2.16
C ASP A 54 8.00 -17.16 3.19
N THR A 55 8.52 -16.63 4.28
CA THR A 55 7.73 -15.91 5.28
C THR A 55 8.05 -14.42 5.20
N MET A 56 7.04 -13.64 4.90
CA MET A 56 7.12 -12.17 4.91
C MET A 56 6.98 -11.68 6.34
N TRP A 57 8.08 -11.24 6.95
CA TRP A 57 8.08 -10.64 8.28
C TRP A 57 7.91 -9.14 8.17
N PHE A 58 7.12 -8.56 9.07
CA PHE A 58 6.90 -7.12 9.09
C PHE A 58 6.62 -6.59 10.48
N LYS A 59 6.86 -5.29 10.63
CA LYS A 59 6.35 -4.47 11.72
C LYS A 59 5.53 -3.33 11.14
N ALA A 60 4.32 -3.15 11.66
CA ALA A 60 3.45 -2.05 11.27
C ALA A 60 3.55 -0.90 12.28
N TYR A 61 3.58 0.31 11.75
CA TYR A 61 3.53 1.57 12.49
C TYR A 61 2.20 2.24 12.22
N LEU A 62 1.37 2.34 13.25
CA LEU A 62 0.08 3.02 13.19
C LEU A 62 0.21 4.37 13.86
N THR A 63 -0.16 5.43 13.14
CA THR A 63 -0.09 6.81 13.62
C THR A 63 -1.42 7.53 13.38
N ASP A 64 -1.72 8.50 14.22
CA ASP A 64 -2.68 9.54 13.90
C ASP A 64 -2.22 10.28 12.63
N ALA A 65 -3.11 10.45 11.65
CA ALA A 65 -2.73 10.96 10.34
C ALA A 65 -2.42 12.46 10.33
N VAL A 66 -2.86 13.20 11.32
CA VAL A 66 -2.65 14.65 11.45
C VAL A 66 -1.34 14.94 12.16
N SER A 67 -1.18 14.42 13.36
CA SER A 67 -0.03 14.69 14.24
C SER A 67 1.18 13.78 13.97
N HIS A 68 1.00 12.64 13.30
CA HIS A 68 1.97 11.55 13.15
C HIS A 68 2.45 10.96 14.49
N ARG A 69 1.75 11.20 15.59
CA ARG A 69 2.01 10.54 16.86
C ARG A 69 1.53 9.08 16.77
N PRO A 70 2.16 8.16 17.51
CA PRO A 70 1.67 6.78 17.59
C PRO A 70 0.19 6.76 17.98
N ASP A 71 -0.63 6.10 17.18
CA ASP A 71 -2.05 5.91 17.48
C ASP A 71 -2.22 4.73 18.44
N THR A 72 -3.05 4.92 19.48
CA THR A 72 -3.36 3.92 20.49
C THR A 72 -4.83 3.50 20.51
N LEU A 73 -5.65 4.06 19.63
CA LEU A 73 -7.09 3.80 19.59
C LEU A 73 -7.41 2.46 18.96
N SER A 74 -6.88 2.19 17.76
CA SER A 74 -7.08 0.92 17.07
C SER A 74 -6.07 -0.12 17.58
N ASN A 75 -6.59 -1.21 18.13
CA ASN A 75 -5.78 -2.34 18.63
C ASN A 75 -5.67 -3.50 17.64
N PHE A 76 -6.28 -3.36 16.46
CA PHE A 76 -6.20 -4.38 15.41
C PHE A 76 -5.86 -3.75 14.07
N ILE A 77 -5.03 -4.45 13.30
CA ILE A 77 -4.76 -4.15 11.91
C ILE A 77 -5.07 -5.38 11.05
N TYR A 78 -5.42 -5.13 9.81
CA TYR A 78 -5.61 -6.12 8.77
C TYR A 78 -4.49 -6.02 7.76
N VAL A 79 -3.88 -7.14 7.43
CA VAL A 79 -2.83 -7.23 6.41
C VAL A 79 -3.25 -8.29 5.42
N ASP A 80 -3.40 -7.93 4.17
CA ASP A 80 -3.75 -8.86 3.10
C ASP A 80 -2.81 -8.75 1.90
N LEU A 81 -2.61 -9.88 1.23
CA LEU A 81 -1.86 -10.01 -0.01
C LEU A 81 -2.83 -10.39 -1.12
N ALA A 82 -2.94 -9.57 -2.14
CA ALA A 82 -3.83 -9.78 -3.26
C ALA A 82 -3.05 -10.02 -4.57
N ASP A 83 -3.60 -10.87 -5.44
CA ASP A 83 -3.09 -11.01 -6.80
C ASP A 83 -3.48 -9.81 -7.68
N ARG A 84 -3.00 -9.78 -8.93
CA ARG A 84 -3.34 -8.73 -9.89
C ARG A 84 -4.83 -8.59 -10.20
N ARG A 85 -5.66 -9.61 -9.90
CA ARG A 85 -7.12 -9.55 -10.05
C ARG A 85 -7.82 -9.01 -8.83
N GLY A 86 -7.08 -8.74 -7.75
CA GLY A 86 -7.64 -8.33 -6.46
C GLY A 86 -8.12 -9.49 -5.59
N LYS A 87 -7.86 -10.75 -6.01
CA LYS A 87 -8.16 -11.91 -5.17
C LYS A 87 -7.19 -11.96 -4.00
N ILE A 88 -7.72 -12.02 -2.79
CA ILE A 88 -6.92 -12.18 -1.58
C ILE A 88 -6.33 -13.60 -1.55
N ILE A 89 -5.02 -13.68 -1.48
CA ILE A 89 -4.25 -14.93 -1.42
C ILE A 89 -3.93 -15.30 0.01
N ALA A 90 -3.60 -14.31 0.83
CA ALA A 90 -3.31 -14.49 2.24
C ALA A 90 -3.78 -13.25 3.01
N ALA A 91 -4.26 -13.44 4.22
CA ALA A 91 -4.73 -12.37 5.09
C ALA A 91 -4.39 -12.67 6.56
N ARG A 92 -4.18 -11.60 7.35
CA ARG A 92 -3.98 -11.66 8.80
C ARG A 92 -4.73 -10.52 9.46
N LYS A 93 -5.42 -10.82 10.56
CA LYS A 93 -5.87 -9.86 11.57
C LYS A 93 -4.86 -9.92 12.72
N ILE A 94 -4.30 -8.80 13.09
CA ILE A 94 -3.19 -8.73 14.06
C ILE A 94 -3.61 -7.83 15.18
N LYS A 95 -3.55 -8.36 16.41
CA LYS A 95 -3.77 -7.63 17.66
C LYS A 95 -2.47 -6.94 18.08
N ARG A 96 -2.56 -5.73 18.59
CA ARG A 96 -1.44 -5.02 19.21
C ARG A 96 -0.95 -5.78 20.44
N ASP A 97 0.33 -5.96 20.55
CA ASP A 97 1.00 -6.52 21.73
C ASP A 97 2.04 -5.54 22.29
N SER A 98 2.91 -6.02 23.19
CA SER A 98 3.99 -5.23 23.79
C SER A 98 5.03 -4.73 22.78
N LEU A 99 5.13 -5.38 21.60
CA LEU A 99 6.00 -4.99 20.48
C LEU A 99 5.26 -4.18 19.42
N GLY A 100 4.01 -3.80 19.68
CA GLY A 100 3.14 -3.14 18.72
C GLY A 100 2.48 -4.13 17.77
N PHE A 101 2.59 -3.92 16.46
CA PHE A 101 2.04 -4.81 15.43
C PHE A 101 3.17 -5.52 14.67
N ALA A 102 3.92 -6.37 15.36
CA ALA A 102 4.93 -7.21 14.74
C ALA A 102 4.36 -8.59 14.40
N ASN A 103 4.47 -9.03 13.16
CA ASN A 103 3.91 -10.31 12.73
C ASN A 103 4.56 -10.81 11.43
N CYS A 104 4.02 -11.89 10.88
CA CYS A 104 4.46 -12.46 9.61
C CYS A 104 3.28 -12.97 8.77
N LEU A 105 3.51 -13.06 7.47
CA LEU A 105 2.61 -13.63 6.48
C LEU A 105 3.35 -14.75 5.73
N PRO A 106 3.11 -16.03 6.04
CA PRO A 106 3.68 -17.12 5.28
C PRO A 106 3.12 -17.13 3.86
N LEU A 107 3.98 -17.21 2.86
CA LEU A 107 3.60 -17.31 1.47
C LEU A 107 3.46 -18.79 1.10
N PRO A 108 2.36 -19.22 0.45
CA PRO A 108 2.24 -20.59 -0.04
C PRO A 108 3.40 -20.96 -0.99
N ASP A 109 3.94 -22.15 -0.88
CA ASP A 109 4.98 -22.68 -1.80
C ASP A 109 4.44 -22.89 -3.22
N THR A 110 3.11 -23.00 -3.35
CA THR A 110 2.40 -23.09 -4.62
C THR A 110 2.10 -21.73 -5.24
N LEU A 111 2.47 -20.62 -4.58
CA LEU A 111 2.19 -19.28 -5.06
C LEU A 111 2.88 -19.04 -6.40
N PRO A 112 2.14 -18.69 -7.47
CA PRO A 112 2.75 -18.42 -8.77
C PRO A 112 3.77 -17.28 -8.71
N ALA A 113 4.81 -17.35 -9.53
CA ALA A 113 5.68 -16.21 -9.73
C ALA A 113 4.90 -15.04 -10.33
N GLY A 114 5.12 -13.83 -9.82
CA GLY A 114 4.42 -12.65 -10.30
C GLY A 114 4.40 -11.53 -9.27
N GLU A 115 3.55 -10.57 -9.54
CA GLU A 115 3.38 -9.35 -8.77
C GLU A 115 2.10 -9.43 -7.95
N TYR A 116 2.22 -9.01 -6.70
CA TYR A 116 1.16 -9.03 -5.70
C TYR A 116 1.09 -7.66 -5.06
N THR A 117 -0.08 -7.27 -4.59
CA THR A 117 -0.27 -6.06 -3.79
C THR A 117 -0.45 -6.44 -2.33
N LEU A 118 0.50 -6.04 -1.50
CA LEU A 118 0.35 -6.06 -0.05
C LEU A 118 -0.43 -4.82 0.37
N ARG A 119 -1.46 -5.01 1.19
CA ARG A 119 -2.32 -3.95 1.70
C ARG A 119 -2.45 -4.08 3.21
N ALA A 120 -2.49 -2.93 3.91
CA ALA A 120 -2.74 -2.93 5.34
C ALA A 120 -3.62 -1.74 5.76
N TYR A 121 -4.53 -1.98 6.71
CA TYR A 121 -5.52 -1.01 7.19
C TYR A 121 -6.05 -1.41 8.57
N THR A 122 -6.73 -0.49 9.25
CA THR A 122 -7.51 -0.76 10.47
C THR A 122 -8.99 -0.88 10.13
N GLY A 123 -9.79 -1.42 11.03
CA GLY A 123 -11.25 -1.38 10.91
C GLY A 123 -11.78 0.05 10.78
N TRP A 124 -11.18 1.00 11.50
CA TRP A 124 -11.57 2.41 11.44
C TRP A 124 -11.28 3.07 10.10
N MET A 125 -10.17 2.72 9.45
CA MET A 125 -9.80 3.23 8.12
C MET A 125 -10.82 2.87 7.04
N LEU A 126 -11.69 1.87 7.24
CA LEU A 126 -12.77 1.52 6.31
C LEU A 126 -13.85 2.59 6.19
N ASN A 127 -13.92 3.56 7.11
CA ASN A 127 -14.80 4.72 7.00
C ASN A 127 -14.30 5.78 6.01
N PHE A 128 -13.06 5.65 5.55
CA PHE A 128 -12.40 6.55 4.62
C PHE A 128 -12.21 5.89 3.25
N GLU A 129 -11.70 6.65 2.28
CA GLU A 129 -11.43 6.09 0.96
C GLU A 129 -10.34 5.00 1.03
N PRO A 130 -10.49 3.89 0.28
CA PRO A 130 -9.47 2.84 0.25
C PRO A 130 -8.08 3.32 -0.17
N ALA A 131 -7.99 4.48 -0.81
CA ALA A 131 -6.75 5.15 -1.15
C ALA A 131 -5.86 5.48 0.07
N PHE A 132 -6.43 5.52 1.28
CA PHE A 132 -5.69 5.81 2.52
C PHE A 132 -4.99 4.61 3.13
N PHE A 133 -5.29 3.40 2.65
CA PHE A 133 -4.64 2.18 3.14
C PHE A 133 -3.18 2.15 2.69
N PHE A 134 -2.34 1.56 3.53
CA PHE A 134 -0.99 1.22 3.09
C PHE A 134 -1.04 0.22 1.94
N ARG A 135 -0.21 0.44 0.92
CA ARG A 135 -0.05 -0.47 -0.21
C ARG A 135 1.39 -0.54 -0.65
N ARG A 136 1.80 -1.75 -0.99
CA ARG A 136 3.11 -2.00 -1.58
C ARG A 136 3.03 -3.14 -2.58
N ASN A 137 3.69 -2.95 -3.72
CA ASN A 137 3.87 -4.02 -4.68
C ASN A 137 4.97 -4.96 -4.21
N ILE A 138 4.68 -6.25 -4.28
CA ILE A 138 5.58 -7.33 -3.86
C ILE A 138 5.80 -8.25 -5.06
N ASN A 139 7.05 -8.44 -5.44
CA ASN A 139 7.43 -9.42 -6.43
C ASN A 139 7.72 -10.76 -5.75
N VAL A 140 7.08 -11.81 -6.23
CA VAL A 140 7.30 -13.18 -5.76
C VAL A 140 7.85 -14.02 -6.89
N GLY A 141 9.00 -14.66 -6.66
CA GLY A 141 9.55 -15.68 -7.54
C GLY A 141 9.09 -17.07 -7.13
N ASN A 142 9.05 -18.03 -8.07
CA ASN A 142 8.79 -19.43 -7.76
C ASN A 142 9.71 -20.32 -8.55
N THR A 143 10.58 -21.05 -7.89
CA THR A 143 11.57 -21.91 -8.53
C THR A 143 10.95 -23.06 -9.32
N ARG A 144 9.70 -23.45 -9.02
CA ARG A 144 8.98 -24.48 -9.77
C ARG A 144 8.41 -23.93 -11.09
N SER A 145 8.01 -22.64 -11.11
CA SER A 145 7.53 -22.00 -12.33
C SER A 145 8.65 -21.48 -13.22
N ASP A 146 9.88 -21.37 -12.69
CA ASP A 146 11.05 -20.89 -13.46
C ASP A 146 11.72 -21.99 -14.30
N ARG A 147 11.21 -23.22 -14.25
CA ARG A 147 11.62 -24.28 -15.19
C ARG A 147 11.34 -23.90 -16.64
N ILE A 148 10.24 -23.16 -16.84
CA ILE A 148 9.82 -22.69 -18.16
C ILE A 148 9.83 -21.17 -18.13
N ARG A 149 10.75 -20.58 -18.87
CA ARG A 149 10.78 -19.15 -19.13
C ARG A 149 9.66 -18.81 -20.10
N THR A 150 9.00 -17.70 -19.86
CA THR A 150 7.90 -17.23 -20.72
C THR A 150 8.15 -15.78 -21.04
N ASP A 151 8.36 -15.47 -22.31
CA ASP A 151 8.47 -14.12 -22.84
C ASP A 151 7.24 -13.81 -23.69
N VAL A 152 6.71 -12.60 -23.56
CA VAL A 152 5.54 -12.17 -24.31
C VAL A 152 5.90 -10.92 -25.09
N THR A 153 5.65 -10.97 -26.39
CA THR A 153 5.71 -9.81 -27.27
C THR A 153 4.33 -9.55 -27.87
N TYR A 154 3.96 -8.31 -27.99
CA TYR A 154 2.65 -7.91 -28.53
C TYR A 154 2.82 -7.31 -29.92
N THR A 155 1.86 -7.63 -30.79
CA THR A 155 1.60 -6.90 -32.03
C THR A 155 0.24 -6.20 -31.90
N SER A 156 -0.15 -5.40 -32.88
CA SER A 156 -1.46 -4.72 -32.87
C SER A 156 -2.67 -5.69 -32.79
N ALA A 157 -2.49 -6.98 -33.07
CA ALA A 157 -3.58 -7.95 -33.10
C ALA A 157 -3.33 -9.22 -32.28
N GLN A 158 -2.09 -9.49 -31.86
CA GLN A 158 -1.72 -10.76 -31.25
C GLN A 158 -0.75 -10.59 -30.08
N ALA A 159 -0.83 -11.51 -29.09
CA ALA A 159 0.22 -11.79 -28.14
C ALA A 159 1.03 -13.02 -28.61
N ILE A 160 2.34 -12.85 -28.74
CA ILE A 160 3.27 -13.94 -29.09
C ILE A 160 3.95 -14.37 -27.80
N VAL A 161 3.57 -15.55 -27.29
CA VAL A 161 4.10 -16.10 -26.04
C VAL A 161 5.17 -17.15 -26.38
N ARG A 162 6.41 -16.90 -26.00
CA ARG A 162 7.52 -17.82 -26.20
C ARG A 162 7.86 -18.56 -24.93
N PHE A 163 8.01 -19.89 -25.07
CA PHE A 163 8.41 -20.76 -23.97
C PHE A 163 9.82 -21.30 -24.22
N ALA A 164 10.65 -21.23 -23.19
CA ALA A 164 11.99 -21.80 -23.19
C ALA A 164 12.25 -22.53 -21.87
N ASP A 165 13.12 -23.54 -21.90
CA ASP A 165 13.59 -24.19 -20.67
C ASP A 165 14.52 -23.29 -19.85
N ALA A 166 15.04 -23.82 -18.75
CA ALA A 166 15.93 -23.05 -17.84
C ALA A 166 17.24 -22.63 -18.53
N ASP A 167 17.68 -23.40 -19.58
CA ASP A 167 18.88 -23.12 -20.36
C ASP A 167 18.60 -22.13 -21.52
N GLY A 168 17.36 -21.71 -21.71
CA GLY A 168 16.95 -20.82 -22.79
C GLY A 168 16.65 -21.52 -24.11
N ARG A 169 16.58 -22.87 -24.13
CA ARG A 169 16.23 -23.62 -25.34
C ARG A 169 14.72 -23.55 -25.55
N PRO A 170 14.25 -23.31 -26.81
CA PRO A 170 12.82 -23.25 -27.09
C PRO A 170 12.12 -24.57 -26.81
N ILE A 171 10.96 -24.51 -26.11
CA ILE A 171 10.09 -25.69 -25.93
C ILE A 171 9.22 -25.82 -27.16
N ARG A 172 9.61 -26.81 -28.00
CA ARG A 172 9.03 -27.03 -29.33
C ARG A 172 7.98 -28.11 -29.27
N ASP A 173 6.94 -27.96 -30.11
CA ASP A 173 5.93 -28.99 -30.34
C ASP A 173 5.24 -29.51 -29.07
N ALA A 174 5.18 -28.69 -28.02
CA ALA A 174 4.51 -29.00 -26.78
C ALA A 174 3.01 -28.64 -26.87
N GLU A 175 2.13 -29.48 -26.29
CA GLU A 175 0.71 -29.17 -26.22
C GLU A 175 0.47 -27.98 -25.25
N ALA A 176 -0.26 -27.00 -25.73
CA ALA A 176 -0.62 -25.81 -24.97
C ALA A 176 -2.12 -25.53 -25.09
N ASP A 177 -2.79 -25.52 -23.96
CA ASP A 177 -4.17 -25.04 -23.86
C ASP A 177 -4.13 -23.60 -23.35
N TYR A 178 -4.85 -22.67 -23.99
CA TYR A 178 -5.03 -21.35 -23.42
C TYR A 178 -6.49 -20.93 -23.41
N GLU A 179 -6.84 -20.13 -22.44
CA GLU A 179 -8.12 -19.45 -22.30
C GLU A 179 -7.89 -17.95 -22.19
N LEU A 180 -8.64 -17.19 -22.99
CA LEU A 180 -8.60 -15.73 -23.05
C LEU A 180 -9.77 -15.16 -22.26
N PHE A 181 -9.48 -14.17 -21.41
CA PHE A 181 -10.46 -13.48 -20.57
C PHE A 181 -10.37 -11.97 -20.77
N ASP A 182 -11.51 -11.30 -20.70
CA ASP A 182 -11.57 -9.85 -20.65
C ASP A 182 -11.18 -9.30 -19.26
N ARG A 183 -11.10 -7.98 -19.12
CA ARG A 183 -10.81 -7.29 -17.86
C ARG A 183 -11.81 -7.59 -16.73
N ASN A 184 -13.04 -8.00 -17.06
CA ASN A 184 -14.08 -8.33 -16.10
C ASN A 184 -14.03 -9.83 -15.69
N GLY A 185 -13.13 -10.61 -16.27
CA GLY A 185 -12.98 -12.04 -16.01
C GLY A 185 -13.96 -12.91 -16.81
N LYS A 186 -14.64 -12.36 -17.83
CA LYS A 186 -15.47 -13.14 -18.74
C LYS A 186 -14.57 -13.88 -19.72
N ARG A 187 -14.75 -15.21 -19.82
CA ARG A 187 -14.07 -16.03 -20.81
C ARG A 187 -14.53 -15.65 -22.21
N ILE A 188 -13.58 -15.36 -23.08
CA ILE A 188 -13.82 -14.99 -24.48
C ILE A 188 -13.61 -16.18 -25.37
N GLU A 189 -12.48 -16.87 -25.22
CA GLU A 189 -12.05 -17.95 -26.08
C GLU A 189 -11.25 -19.01 -25.30
N GLY A 190 -11.16 -20.21 -25.84
CA GLY A 190 -10.27 -21.25 -25.36
C GLY A 190 -9.81 -22.11 -26.55
N VAL A 191 -8.51 -22.21 -26.71
CA VAL A 191 -7.86 -22.84 -27.86
C VAL A 191 -6.80 -23.84 -27.38
N ARG A 192 -6.72 -24.96 -28.07
CA ARG A 192 -5.60 -25.94 -27.96
C ARG A 192 -4.71 -25.81 -29.17
N GLN A 193 -3.46 -25.58 -28.94
CA GLN A 193 -2.42 -25.47 -29.99
C GLN A 193 -1.16 -26.18 -29.56
N ARG A 194 -0.20 -26.31 -30.49
CA ARG A 194 1.16 -26.76 -30.20
C ARG A 194 2.12 -25.57 -30.34
N THR A 195 3.15 -25.54 -29.52
CA THR A 195 4.19 -24.52 -29.65
C THR A 195 4.98 -24.72 -30.96
N SER A 196 5.34 -23.60 -31.58
CA SER A 196 6.08 -23.59 -32.85
C SER A 196 7.52 -24.12 -32.68
N ALA A 197 8.26 -24.21 -33.78
CA ALA A 197 9.69 -24.55 -33.79
C ALA A 197 10.55 -23.54 -32.99
N THR A 198 10.07 -22.32 -32.74
CA THR A 198 10.71 -21.30 -31.87
C THR A 198 10.15 -21.30 -30.47
N GLY A 199 9.33 -22.26 -30.07
CA GLY A 199 8.66 -22.31 -28.79
C GLY A 199 7.55 -21.28 -28.65
N ALA A 200 7.06 -20.71 -29.74
CA ALA A 200 6.05 -19.65 -29.71
C ALA A 200 4.62 -20.18 -29.77
N LEU A 201 3.73 -19.55 -29.05
CA LEU A 201 2.28 -19.67 -29.11
C LEU A 201 1.72 -18.34 -29.56
N PHE A 202 0.79 -18.34 -30.51
CA PHE A 202 0.16 -17.14 -31.05
C PHE A 202 -1.26 -17.03 -30.52
N VAL A 203 -1.57 -15.93 -29.84
CA VAL A 203 -2.88 -15.67 -29.23
C VAL A 203 -3.47 -14.43 -29.86
N ASP A 204 -4.58 -14.59 -30.58
CA ASP A 204 -5.30 -13.46 -31.17
C ASP A 204 -5.97 -12.60 -30.09
N LEU A 205 -5.88 -11.29 -30.23
CA LEU A 205 -6.46 -10.31 -29.30
C LEU A 205 -7.53 -9.46 -30.02
N PRO A 206 -8.75 -10.00 -30.18
CA PRO A 206 -9.74 -9.43 -31.10
C PRO A 206 -10.36 -8.11 -30.65
N HIS A 207 -10.29 -7.75 -29.37
CA HIS A 207 -11.00 -6.57 -28.83
C HIS A 207 -10.13 -5.73 -27.89
N ASP A 208 -10.37 -4.41 -27.86
CA ASP A 208 -9.69 -3.47 -26.97
C ASP A 208 -9.91 -3.78 -25.47
N SER A 209 -11.08 -4.31 -25.12
CA SER A 209 -11.37 -4.73 -23.72
C SER A 209 -10.49 -5.90 -23.24
N ILE A 210 -9.91 -6.65 -24.17
CA ILE A 210 -8.98 -7.73 -23.88
C ILE A 210 -7.58 -7.16 -23.73
N ARG A 211 -7.16 -6.30 -24.67
CA ARG A 211 -5.84 -5.65 -24.64
C ARG A 211 -5.66 -4.79 -23.39
N ASN A 212 -6.75 -4.17 -22.91
CA ASN A 212 -6.76 -3.26 -21.76
C ASN A 212 -7.18 -3.97 -20.46
N GLY A 213 -6.31 -4.84 -19.93
CA GLY A 213 -6.48 -5.47 -18.63
C GLY A 213 -7.10 -6.86 -18.65
N GLY A 214 -7.27 -7.49 -19.82
CA GLY A 214 -7.59 -8.92 -19.94
C GLY A 214 -6.42 -9.80 -19.50
N TYR A 215 -6.63 -11.09 -19.52
CA TYR A 215 -5.56 -12.06 -19.21
C TYR A 215 -5.72 -13.37 -19.97
N ILE A 216 -4.59 -14.03 -20.20
CA ILE A 216 -4.51 -15.36 -20.80
C ILE A 216 -4.16 -16.37 -19.69
N ARG A 217 -4.99 -17.39 -19.52
CA ARG A 217 -4.65 -18.55 -18.68
C ARG A 217 -4.13 -19.65 -19.57
N MET A 218 -2.92 -20.10 -19.32
CA MET A 218 -2.25 -21.09 -20.14
C MET A 218 -1.92 -22.34 -19.35
N LYS A 219 -1.99 -23.48 -20.03
CA LYS A 219 -1.48 -24.77 -19.58
C LYS A 219 -0.59 -25.32 -20.69
N LEU A 220 0.66 -25.56 -20.41
CA LEU A 220 1.62 -26.21 -21.31
C LEU A 220 1.92 -27.58 -20.74
N ASP A 221 1.89 -28.63 -21.57
CA ASP A 221 2.31 -29.97 -21.18
C ASP A 221 3.69 -30.25 -21.80
N GLU A 222 4.65 -30.48 -20.92
CA GLU A 222 6.02 -30.84 -21.31
C GLU A 222 6.39 -32.14 -20.63
N GLY A 223 6.45 -33.21 -21.43
CA GLY A 223 6.86 -34.55 -20.96
C GLY A 223 5.98 -35.13 -19.86
N GLY A 224 4.65 -34.87 -19.89
CA GLY A 224 3.69 -35.33 -18.89
C GLY A 224 3.59 -34.44 -17.63
N THR A 225 4.34 -33.35 -17.61
CA THR A 225 4.26 -32.36 -16.52
C THR A 225 3.53 -31.09 -16.99
N ALA A 226 2.37 -30.81 -16.39
CA ALA A 226 1.57 -29.63 -16.73
C ALA A 226 2.14 -28.37 -16.09
N PHE A 227 2.57 -27.43 -16.90
CA PHE A 227 2.93 -26.08 -16.50
C PHE A 227 1.72 -25.15 -16.68
N ARG A 228 1.37 -24.36 -15.65
CA ARG A 228 0.26 -23.42 -15.72
C ARG A 228 0.73 -22.00 -15.46
N ARG A 229 0.29 -21.06 -16.28
CA ARG A 229 0.59 -19.63 -16.11
C ARG A 229 -0.60 -18.76 -16.46
N THR A 230 -0.72 -17.64 -15.75
CA THR A 230 -1.64 -16.55 -16.11
C THR A 230 -0.81 -15.37 -16.55
N LEU A 231 -1.00 -14.91 -17.77
CA LEU A 231 -0.37 -13.74 -18.35
C LEU A 231 -1.41 -12.63 -18.38
N PHE A 232 -1.15 -11.53 -17.69
CA PHE A 232 -1.99 -10.35 -17.77
C PHE A 232 -1.63 -9.56 -19.01
N LEU A 233 -2.65 -9.32 -19.84
CA LEU A 233 -2.50 -8.47 -21.01
C LEU A 233 -2.49 -7.03 -20.51
N GLN A 234 -1.47 -6.33 -20.91
CA GLN A 234 -1.32 -4.95 -20.56
C GLN A 234 -1.82 -4.09 -21.72
N PRO A 235 -2.38 -2.90 -21.43
CA PRO A 235 -2.47 -1.87 -22.44
C PRO A 235 -1.09 -1.76 -23.09
N GLU A 236 -1.04 -1.58 -24.38
CA GLU A 236 0.24 -1.46 -25.08
C GLU A 236 1.13 -0.49 -24.28
N ALA A 237 2.26 -0.99 -23.77
CA ALA A 237 3.20 -0.19 -22.97
C ALA A 237 3.77 1.00 -23.76
N HIS A 238 3.23 1.21 -24.94
CA HIS A 238 3.59 2.25 -25.88
C HIS A 238 2.71 3.49 -25.79
N ASP A 239 1.51 3.40 -25.18
CA ASP A 239 0.68 4.59 -25.00
C ASP A 239 1.16 5.37 -23.78
N PHE A 240 1.25 6.67 -23.95
CA PHE A 240 1.52 7.61 -22.88
C PHE A 240 0.48 8.74 -22.90
N ALA A 241 0.29 9.37 -21.76
CA ALA A 241 -0.56 10.53 -21.59
C ALA A 241 0.25 11.68 -21.00
N VAL A 242 -0.11 12.92 -21.36
CA VAL A 242 0.48 14.12 -20.78
C VAL A 242 -0.64 14.99 -20.22
N GLN A 243 -0.49 15.39 -18.97
CA GLN A 243 -1.40 16.30 -18.28
C GLN A 243 -0.69 17.59 -17.93
N PHE A 244 -1.41 18.71 -17.94
CA PHE A 244 -0.88 20.03 -17.67
C PHE A 244 -1.51 20.63 -16.44
N PHE A 245 -0.69 21.26 -15.60
CA PHE A 245 -1.04 21.79 -14.29
C PHE A 245 -0.54 23.22 -14.15
N PRO A 246 -1.36 24.24 -14.49
CA PRO A 246 -0.99 25.62 -14.23
C PRO A 246 -0.78 25.83 -12.72
N GLU A 247 0.27 26.55 -12.33
CA GLU A 247 0.49 26.87 -10.93
C GLU A 247 -0.70 27.66 -10.36
N GLY A 248 -1.24 27.17 -9.23
CA GLY A 248 -2.47 27.70 -8.64
C GLY A 248 -3.77 27.19 -9.28
N GLY A 249 -3.70 26.28 -10.26
CA GLY A 249 -4.83 25.54 -10.83
C GLY A 249 -5.44 26.15 -12.10
N GLU A 250 -5.35 27.46 -12.30
CA GLU A 250 -6.01 28.16 -13.44
C GLU A 250 -5.02 28.97 -14.29
N LEU A 251 -5.28 29.04 -15.59
CA LEU A 251 -4.62 29.96 -16.50
C LEU A 251 -5.32 31.34 -16.44
N VAL A 252 -4.57 32.36 -16.04
CA VAL A 252 -5.06 33.76 -15.94
C VAL A 252 -4.64 34.53 -17.16
N ALA A 253 -5.60 35.09 -17.91
CA ALA A 253 -5.33 35.83 -19.13
C ALA A 253 -4.38 37.02 -18.91
N GLY A 254 -3.38 37.16 -19.79
CA GLY A 254 -2.39 38.21 -19.72
C GLY A 254 -1.35 38.14 -18.62
N VAL A 255 -1.39 37.07 -17.81
CA VAL A 255 -0.44 36.86 -16.69
C VAL A 255 0.50 35.70 -17.01
N PRO A 256 1.83 35.92 -17.11
CA PRO A 256 2.78 34.84 -17.29
C PRO A 256 2.67 33.84 -16.14
N ARG A 257 2.44 32.56 -16.47
CA ARG A 257 2.20 31.47 -15.50
C ARG A 257 3.13 30.30 -15.77
N LEU A 258 3.70 29.77 -14.70
CA LEU A 258 4.39 28.49 -14.76
C LEU A 258 3.35 27.37 -14.92
N VAL A 259 3.50 26.57 -15.96
CA VAL A 259 2.67 25.40 -16.20
C VAL A 259 3.54 24.17 -16.03
N ALA A 260 3.25 23.34 -15.03
CA ALA A 260 3.86 22.05 -14.90
C ALA A 260 3.15 21.03 -15.79
N PHE A 261 3.86 20.00 -16.18
CA PHE A 261 3.29 18.85 -16.86
C PHE A 261 3.81 17.55 -16.29
N LYS A 262 3.01 16.49 -16.47
CA LYS A 262 3.37 15.12 -16.09
C LYS A 262 3.02 14.18 -17.23
N ALA A 263 4.00 13.42 -17.66
CA ALA A 263 3.86 12.38 -18.67
C ALA A 263 3.98 11.00 -18.03
N GLU A 264 2.98 10.17 -18.24
CA GLU A 264 2.91 8.81 -17.69
C GLU A 264 2.57 7.83 -18.80
N ARG A 265 3.22 6.66 -18.77
CA ARG A 265 2.86 5.53 -19.64
C ARG A 265 1.56 4.88 -19.16
N ALA A 266 0.98 4.04 -20.00
CA ALA A 266 -0.23 3.28 -19.67
C ALA A 266 -0.07 2.37 -18.42
N ASP A 267 1.17 1.98 -18.09
CA ASP A 267 1.49 1.22 -16.88
C ASP A 267 1.63 2.09 -15.62
N GLY A 268 1.45 3.43 -15.74
CA GLY A 268 1.56 4.40 -14.65
C GLY A 268 2.98 4.83 -14.31
N TYR A 269 3.98 4.42 -15.10
CA TYR A 269 5.37 4.86 -14.95
C TYR A 269 5.64 6.16 -15.70
N PRO A 270 6.64 6.94 -15.24
CA PRO A 270 7.06 8.14 -15.94
C PRO A 270 7.49 7.87 -17.37
N GLU A 271 7.20 8.82 -18.27
CA GLU A 271 7.68 8.82 -19.66
C GLU A 271 8.40 10.13 -19.95
N ASP A 272 9.62 10.06 -20.45
CA ASP A 272 10.36 11.24 -20.85
C ASP A 272 9.81 11.79 -22.18
N VAL A 273 9.29 13.01 -22.14
CA VAL A 273 8.66 13.66 -23.30
C VAL A 273 9.30 15.01 -23.61
N ARG A 274 9.21 15.36 -24.88
CA ARG A 274 9.42 16.72 -25.37
C ARG A 274 8.20 17.17 -26.17
N GLY A 275 7.90 18.47 -26.16
CA GLY A 275 6.73 18.94 -26.89
C GLY A 275 6.75 20.43 -27.17
N SER A 276 5.72 20.87 -27.88
CA SER A 276 5.45 22.26 -28.18
C SER A 276 3.99 22.56 -27.92
N VAL A 277 3.73 23.70 -27.29
CA VAL A 277 2.39 24.25 -27.10
C VAL A 277 2.04 25.08 -28.32
N LEU A 278 0.87 24.83 -28.89
CA LEU A 278 0.33 25.48 -30.06
C LEU A 278 -0.90 26.30 -29.67
N ASP A 279 -1.07 27.47 -30.28
CA ASP A 279 -2.28 28.26 -30.19
C ASP A 279 -3.41 27.70 -31.09
N SER A 280 -4.56 28.37 -31.17
CA SER A 280 -5.70 27.99 -32.01
C SER A 280 -5.40 28.00 -33.51
N ARG A 281 -4.39 28.75 -33.95
CA ARG A 281 -3.96 28.84 -35.34
C ARG A 281 -2.94 27.75 -35.70
N GLY A 282 -2.39 27.05 -34.70
CA GLY A 282 -1.35 26.05 -34.86
C GLY A 282 0.08 26.63 -34.79
N ASP A 283 0.23 27.88 -34.39
CA ASP A 283 1.53 28.51 -34.21
C ASP A 283 2.15 28.06 -32.88
N THR A 284 3.46 27.76 -32.86
CA THR A 284 4.16 27.35 -31.66
C THR A 284 4.35 28.53 -30.71
N VAL A 285 3.79 28.45 -29.51
CA VAL A 285 3.91 29.47 -28.46
C VAL A 285 5.13 29.22 -27.58
N VAL A 286 5.35 27.98 -27.15
CA VAL A 286 6.48 27.57 -26.29
C VAL A 286 6.79 26.10 -26.50
N SER A 287 8.07 25.72 -26.33
CA SER A 287 8.51 24.33 -26.33
C SER A 287 8.93 23.89 -24.90
N PHE A 288 8.80 22.59 -24.60
CA PHE A 288 9.12 22.03 -23.33
C PHE A 288 9.78 20.64 -23.42
N VAL A 289 10.50 20.26 -22.37
CA VAL A 289 11.17 18.96 -22.22
C VAL A 289 11.00 18.47 -20.79
N ALA A 290 10.81 17.16 -20.61
CA ALA A 290 10.80 16.56 -19.27
C ALA A 290 12.13 16.77 -18.56
N GLU A 291 12.07 17.21 -17.32
CA GLU A 291 13.22 17.51 -16.47
C GLU A 291 13.55 16.35 -15.52
N HIS A 292 12.52 15.66 -15.03
CA HIS A 292 12.65 14.57 -14.07
C HIS A 292 11.40 13.71 -14.03
N ASP A 293 11.56 12.40 -14.17
CA ASP A 293 10.47 11.41 -14.05
C ASP A 293 9.21 11.82 -14.81
N GLY A 294 9.36 12.19 -16.09
CA GLY A 294 8.25 12.61 -16.95
C GLY A 294 7.64 13.98 -16.62
N MET A 295 8.17 14.67 -15.61
CA MET A 295 7.70 15.99 -15.20
C MET A 295 8.64 17.10 -15.69
N GLY A 296 8.08 18.29 -15.88
CA GLY A 296 8.81 19.50 -16.19
C GLY A 296 7.88 20.71 -16.17
N THR A 297 8.43 21.87 -16.51
CA THR A 297 7.69 23.14 -16.53
C THR A 297 7.97 23.96 -17.78
N PHE A 298 7.06 24.85 -18.10
CA PHE A 298 7.25 25.92 -19.06
C PHE A 298 6.47 27.16 -18.65
N LEU A 299 6.90 28.30 -19.13
CA LEU A 299 6.22 29.59 -18.91
C LEU A 299 5.24 29.86 -20.05
N LEU A 300 3.97 30.13 -19.74
CA LEU A 300 2.93 30.53 -20.70
C LEU A 300 2.30 31.83 -20.26
N CYS A 301 2.15 32.78 -21.21
CA CYS A 301 1.33 33.96 -21.03
C CYS A 301 0.05 33.79 -21.86
N PRO A 302 -1.04 33.28 -21.24
CA PRO A 302 -2.24 32.95 -22.00
C PRO A 302 -3.03 34.22 -22.40
N LEU A 303 -3.63 34.19 -23.60
CA LEU A 303 -4.48 35.27 -24.07
C LEU A 303 -5.94 34.94 -23.81
N GLN A 304 -6.74 35.99 -23.58
CA GLN A 304 -8.17 35.85 -23.36
C GLN A 304 -8.86 35.22 -24.57
N GLY A 305 -9.69 34.18 -24.32
CA GLY A 305 -10.44 33.47 -25.36
C GLY A 305 -9.60 32.53 -26.23
N GLU A 306 -8.29 32.41 -25.94
CA GLU A 306 -7.40 31.52 -26.69
C GLU A 306 -7.45 30.09 -26.14
N THR A 307 -7.28 29.10 -27.01
CA THR A 307 -7.19 27.68 -26.64
C THR A 307 -5.83 27.14 -27.03
N TYR A 308 -5.25 26.38 -26.11
CA TYR A 308 -3.90 25.84 -26.29
C TYR A 308 -3.91 24.31 -26.35
N ARG A 309 -3.10 23.77 -27.26
CA ARG A 309 -2.89 22.32 -27.40
C ARG A 309 -1.41 22.04 -27.41
N ALA A 310 -1.00 20.92 -26.88
CA ALA A 310 0.39 20.49 -26.93
C ALA A 310 0.54 19.32 -27.91
N LEU A 311 1.62 19.35 -28.67
CA LEU A 311 2.11 18.25 -29.47
C LEU A 311 3.27 17.62 -28.70
N CYS A 312 3.08 16.40 -28.16
CA CYS A 312 4.02 15.73 -27.27
C CYS A 312 4.64 14.51 -27.94
N ARG A 313 5.94 14.32 -27.79
CA ARG A 313 6.70 13.23 -28.38
C ARG A 313 7.50 12.47 -27.34
N ALA A 314 7.44 11.13 -27.43
CA ALA A 314 8.27 10.20 -26.69
C ALA A 314 8.91 9.20 -27.68
N GLY A 315 10.19 9.37 -28.00
CA GLY A 315 10.84 8.66 -29.08
C GLY A 315 10.17 8.97 -30.43
N GLU A 316 9.66 7.93 -31.11
CA GLU A 316 8.92 8.03 -32.38
C GLU A 316 7.41 8.26 -32.20
N ARG A 317 6.91 8.13 -30.97
CA ARG A 317 5.48 8.28 -30.67
C ARG A 317 5.11 9.73 -30.49
N GLU A 318 3.95 10.12 -31.02
CA GLU A 318 3.42 11.46 -30.94
C GLU A 318 1.97 11.44 -30.48
N ILE A 319 1.61 12.31 -29.53
CA ILE A 319 0.23 12.53 -29.09
C ILE A 319 -0.09 14.02 -29.05
N ARG A 320 -1.39 14.30 -29.08
CA ARG A 320 -1.91 15.66 -28.83
C ARG A 320 -2.63 15.69 -27.50
N ALA A 321 -2.31 16.68 -26.68
CA ALA A 321 -2.95 16.89 -25.38
C ALA A 321 -3.48 18.34 -25.32
N THR A 322 -4.61 18.54 -24.63
CA THR A 322 -5.22 19.86 -24.47
C THR A 322 -4.78 20.46 -23.14
N LEU A 323 -4.40 21.74 -23.16
CA LEU A 323 -4.14 22.48 -21.93
C LEU A 323 -5.47 22.90 -21.27
N PRO A 324 -5.46 23.19 -19.96
CA PRO A 324 -6.61 23.82 -19.28
C PRO A 324 -7.06 25.10 -19.98
N GLU A 325 -8.35 25.39 -19.91
CA GLU A 325 -8.94 26.60 -20.48
C GLU A 325 -8.45 27.86 -19.76
N VAL A 326 -8.40 28.98 -20.49
CA VAL A 326 -8.11 30.28 -19.90
C VAL A 326 -9.37 30.80 -19.21
N GLY A 327 -9.32 30.89 -17.88
CA GLY A 327 -10.48 31.23 -17.06
C GLY A 327 -10.86 32.71 -17.13
N GLU A 328 -12.17 33.00 -17.31
CA GLU A 328 -12.72 34.33 -17.09
C GLU A 328 -12.82 34.61 -15.60
N GLY A 329 -12.22 35.73 -15.12
CA GLY A 329 -12.14 36.05 -13.71
C GLY A 329 -11.30 35.05 -12.88
N ALA A 330 -10.40 34.33 -13.57
CA ALA A 330 -9.49 33.38 -12.95
C ALA A 330 -8.61 34.04 -11.88
N CYS A 331 -8.32 33.27 -10.83
CA CYS A 331 -7.42 33.67 -9.75
C CYS A 331 -6.45 32.51 -9.46
N ALA A 332 -5.16 32.79 -9.45
CA ALA A 332 -4.18 31.76 -9.27
C ALA A 332 -3.08 32.16 -8.26
N LEU A 333 -2.78 31.25 -7.34
CA LEU A 333 -1.78 31.39 -6.31
C LEU A 333 -0.42 30.92 -6.82
N THR A 334 0.58 31.79 -6.69
CA THR A 334 1.99 31.49 -6.95
C THR A 334 2.76 31.49 -5.66
N THR A 335 3.72 30.60 -5.50
CA THR A 335 4.56 30.52 -4.31
C THR A 335 6.03 30.48 -4.64
N ALA A 336 6.86 31.06 -3.77
CA ALA A 336 8.31 30.91 -3.82
C ALA A 336 8.85 30.58 -2.44
N GLN A 337 9.65 29.52 -2.34
CA GLN A 337 10.28 29.10 -1.09
C GLN A 337 11.57 29.89 -0.87
N ALA A 338 11.78 30.32 0.38
CA ALA A 338 13.02 30.89 0.86
C ALA A 338 13.31 30.32 2.25
N PRO A 339 14.55 30.36 2.74
CA PRO A 339 14.87 29.86 4.07
C PRO A 339 13.95 30.42 5.16
N GLY A 340 13.25 29.53 5.88
CA GLY A 340 12.35 29.90 6.98
C GLY A 340 11.03 30.56 6.57
N ARG A 341 10.72 30.68 5.27
CA ARG A 341 9.50 31.36 4.81
C ARG A 341 9.07 30.95 3.42
N ILE A 342 7.77 31.13 3.15
CA ILE A 342 7.18 31.06 1.83
C ILE A 342 6.65 32.45 1.48
N LEU A 343 7.03 32.94 0.31
CA LEU A 343 6.42 34.10 -0.33
C LEU A 343 5.23 33.63 -1.14
N TYR A 344 4.10 34.29 -1.06
CA TYR A 344 2.94 34.02 -1.88
C TYR A 344 2.43 35.26 -2.61
N LYS A 345 1.83 35.04 -3.77
CA LYS A 345 1.16 36.07 -4.56
C LYS A 345 -0.06 35.43 -5.23
N ALA A 346 -1.20 36.11 -5.20
CA ALA A 346 -2.37 35.72 -5.99
C ALA A 346 -2.49 36.70 -7.18
N ASP A 347 -2.54 36.15 -8.38
CA ASP A 347 -2.71 36.91 -9.62
C ASP A 347 -4.13 36.73 -10.16
N GLY A 348 -4.59 37.67 -10.96
CA GLY A 348 -5.95 37.70 -11.53
C GLY A 348 -6.97 38.38 -10.63
N THR A 349 -8.22 37.95 -10.69
CA THR A 349 -9.33 38.58 -9.96
C THR A 349 -9.48 37.96 -8.58
N VAL A 350 -8.83 38.55 -7.56
CA VAL A 350 -8.98 38.12 -6.17
C VAL A 350 -10.28 38.67 -5.59
N PRO A 351 -11.25 37.82 -5.20
CA PRO A 351 -12.51 38.29 -4.64
C PRO A 351 -12.31 39.06 -3.32
N PRO A 352 -13.10 40.09 -3.04
CA PRO A 352 -13.09 40.77 -1.74
C PRO A 352 -13.40 39.81 -0.59
N GLY A 353 -12.73 39.98 0.54
CA GLY A 353 -12.90 39.14 1.71
C GLY A 353 -12.25 37.74 1.58
N SER A 354 -11.40 37.54 0.55
CA SER A 354 -10.62 36.29 0.40
C SER A 354 -9.65 36.10 1.56
N ARG A 355 -9.43 34.84 1.93
CA ARG A 355 -8.45 34.41 2.93
C ARG A 355 -7.54 33.34 2.39
N LEU A 356 -6.26 33.46 2.67
CA LEU A 356 -5.30 32.38 2.44
C LEU A 356 -5.29 31.49 3.69
N VAL A 357 -5.57 30.23 3.50
CA VAL A 357 -5.61 29.20 4.53
C VAL A 357 -4.48 28.21 4.27
N GLY A 358 -3.63 27.98 5.25
CA GLY A 358 -2.58 26.99 5.21
C GLY A 358 -2.81 25.89 6.23
N HIS A 359 -2.68 24.64 5.82
CA HIS A 359 -2.74 23.51 6.72
C HIS A 359 -1.71 22.44 6.36
N ILE A 360 -1.29 21.66 7.34
CA ILE A 360 -0.47 20.47 7.17
C ILE A 360 -1.27 19.29 7.69
N ARG A 361 -1.62 18.34 6.80
CA ARG A 361 -2.39 17.13 7.13
C ARG A 361 -3.76 17.37 7.82
N GLY A 362 -4.34 18.55 7.67
CA GLY A 362 -5.59 18.92 8.34
C GLY A 362 -5.38 19.65 9.68
N ASP A 363 -4.15 19.97 10.04
CA ASP A 363 -3.82 20.89 11.11
C ASP A 363 -3.66 22.29 10.53
N CYS A 364 -4.54 23.22 10.91
CA CYS A 364 -4.55 24.58 10.39
C CYS A 364 -3.37 25.37 10.94
N CYS A 365 -2.45 25.75 10.06
CA CYS A 365 -1.21 26.45 10.43
C CYS A 365 -1.34 27.98 10.36
N CYS A 366 -2.16 28.48 9.43
CA CYS A 366 -2.36 29.93 9.27
C CYS A 366 -3.66 30.24 8.53
N ILE A 367 -4.26 31.37 8.87
CA ILE A 367 -5.36 32.02 8.16
C ILE A 367 -5.00 33.49 8.00
N VAL A 368 -4.84 33.95 6.75
CA VAL A 368 -4.39 35.29 6.41
C VAL A 368 -5.43 35.98 5.55
N PRO A 369 -5.95 37.15 5.93
CA PRO A 369 -6.75 37.97 5.05
C PRO A 369 -5.91 38.42 3.83
N VAL A 370 -6.49 38.33 2.64
CA VAL A 370 -5.82 38.77 1.40
C VAL A 370 -6.47 40.05 0.89
N ASP A 371 -5.68 41.13 0.85
CA ASP A 371 -6.14 42.39 0.26
C ASP A 371 -6.09 42.28 -1.28
N PRO A 372 -7.23 42.41 -1.99
CA PRO A 372 -7.26 42.35 -3.45
C PRO A 372 -6.37 43.41 -4.15
N ARG A 373 -6.05 44.49 -3.47
CA ARG A 373 -5.17 45.57 -3.99
C ARG A 373 -3.68 45.21 -3.83
N ARG A 374 -3.35 44.33 -2.89
CA ARG A 374 -1.97 43.86 -2.60
C ARG A 374 -2.00 42.37 -2.24
N PRO A 375 -2.33 41.52 -3.21
CA PRO A 375 -2.60 40.10 -2.93
C PRO A 375 -1.29 39.28 -2.81
N ALA A 376 -0.36 39.76 -1.98
CA ALA A 376 0.91 39.10 -1.74
C ALA A 376 1.32 39.19 -0.26
N GLY A 377 2.09 38.23 0.20
CA GLY A 377 2.59 38.21 1.58
C GLY A 377 3.62 37.12 1.83
N THR A 378 3.86 36.88 3.12
CA THR A 378 4.88 35.91 3.58
C THR A 378 4.29 35.05 4.70
N ILE A 379 4.55 33.76 4.64
CA ILE A 379 4.26 32.77 5.68
C ILE A 379 5.58 32.31 6.29
N LEU A 380 5.73 32.44 7.61
CA LEU A 380 6.89 31.92 8.34
C LEU A 380 6.75 30.39 8.51
N THR A 381 7.81 29.65 8.27
CA THR A 381 7.77 28.17 8.24
C THR A 381 8.64 27.49 9.28
N ASP A 382 9.46 28.22 10.03
CA ASP A 382 10.42 27.64 11.00
C ASP A 382 9.76 26.83 12.13
N SER A 383 8.55 27.21 12.53
CA SER A 383 7.76 26.51 13.56
C SER A 383 6.86 25.41 13.00
N LEU A 384 6.67 25.35 11.66
CA LEU A 384 5.78 24.39 11.04
C LEU A 384 6.43 22.99 10.97
N PRO A 385 5.64 21.91 11.09
CA PRO A 385 6.17 20.57 10.96
C PRO A 385 6.61 20.26 9.52
N GLU A 386 7.51 19.26 9.36
CA GLU A 386 7.88 18.71 8.05
C GLU A 386 6.68 18.04 7.38
N GLY A 387 6.57 18.20 6.06
CA GLY A 387 5.51 17.61 5.24
C GLY A 387 4.91 18.59 4.25
N ILE A 388 3.75 18.26 3.71
CA ILE A 388 3.08 19.04 2.69
C ILE A 388 2.23 20.13 3.34
N LEU A 389 2.61 21.38 3.12
CA LEU A 389 1.77 22.54 3.39
C LEU A 389 0.82 22.72 2.20
N HIS A 390 -0.47 22.59 2.45
CA HIS A 390 -1.52 22.87 1.47
C HIS A 390 -2.03 24.29 1.70
N LEU A 391 -1.81 25.16 0.73
CA LEU A 391 -2.28 26.52 0.70
C LEU A 391 -3.54 26.61 -0.15
N LEU A 392 -4.59 27.21 0.40
CA LEU A 392 -5.89 27.39 -0.21
C LEU A 392 -6.25 28.88 -0.18
N LEU A 393 -6.48 29.49 -1.33
CA LEU A 393 -7.07 30.80 -1.41
C LEU A 393 -8.60 30.64 -1.47
N ALA A 394 -9.28 30.90 -0.36
CA ALA A 394 -10.74 30.81 -0.27
C ALA A 394 -11.39 32.19 -0.38
N ASP A 395 -12.52 32.28 -1.06
CA ASP A 395 -13.33 33.49 -1.11
C ASP A 395 -14.16 33.69 0.18
N SER A 396 -14.91 34.77 0.26
CA SER A 396 -15.74 35.11 1.43
C SER A 396 -16.84 34.07 1.74
N THR A 397 -17.16 33.16 0.81
CA THR A 397 -18.12 32.06 0.98
C THR A 397 -17.46 30.75 1.37
N GLY A 398 -16.14 30.73 1.57
CA GLY A 398 -15.37 29.53 1.90
C GLY A 398 -15.04 28.62 0.73
N ARG A 399 -15.32 29.05 -0.51
CA ARG A 399 -14.96 28.27 -1.70
C ARG A 399 -13.50 28.48 -2.04
N PRO A 400 -12.71 27.42 -2.18
CA PRO A 400 -11.34 27.52 -2.71
C PRO A 400 -11.35 28.02 -4.16
N ARG A 401 -10.60 29.06 -4.41
CA ARG A 401 -10.42 29.70 -5.73
C ARG A 401 -9.10 29.27 -6.37
N SER A 402 -8.13 28.97 -5.55
CA SER A 402 -6.81 28.51 -5.99
C SER A 402 -6.16 27.67 -4.91
N GLU A 403 -5.35 26.69 -5.28
CA GLU A 403 -4.61 25.87 -4.35
C GLU A 403 -3.15 25.63 -4.80
N ARG A 404 -2.27 25.44 -3.82
CA ARG A 404 -0.86 25.13 -4.05
C ARG A 404 -0.34 24.24 -2.94
N LEU A 405 0.27 23.13 -3.31
CA LEU A 405 1.01 22.28 -2.39
C LEU A 405 2.48 22.73 -2.35
N VAL A 406 3.04 22.82 -1.16
CA VAL A 406 4.44 23.15 -0.94
C VAL A 406 5.02 22.16 0.05
N PHE A 407 6.14 21.50 -0.27
CA PHE A 407 6.77 20.59 0.67
C PHE A 407 7.72 21.34 1.59
N LEU A 408 7.45 21.30 2.90
CA LEU A 408 8.33 21.85 3.92
C LEU A 408 9.34 20.80 4.35
N LYS A 409 10.59 20.98 3.97
CA LYS A 409 11.69 20.09 4.34
C LYS A 409 12.46 20.69 5.52
N ARG A 410 12.68 19.90 6.58
CA ARG A 410 13.55 20.31 7.68
C ARG A 410 14.99 20.04 7.30
N THR A 411 15.73 21.11 7.01
CA THR A 411 17.16 21.05 6.73
C THR A 411 17.97 21.06 8.02
N GLY A 412 19.01 20.24 8.12
CA GLY A 412 19.99 20.27 9.20
C GLY A 412 19.54 19.81 10.60
N LYS A 413 18.25 19.50 10.81
CA LYS A 413 17.70 19.04 12.10
C LYS A 413 17.24 17.60 12.00
N ARG A 414 18.16 16.67 11.75
CA ARG A 414 17.84 15.25 11.63
C ARG A 414 18.41 14.48 12.81
N GLU A 415 17.66 13.51 13.28
CA GLU A 415 18.14 12.48 14.21
C GLU A 415 19.28 11.71 13.56
N ARG A 416 20.27 11.36 14.35
CA ARG A 416 21.46 10.64 13.89
C ARG A 416 21.38 9.18 14.34
N TRP A 417 21.56 8.29 13.40
CA TRP A 417 21.64 6.86 13.65
C TRP A 417 23.08 6.37 13.60
N THR A 418 23.44 5.52 14.53
CA THR A 418 24.70 4.79 14.47
C THR A 418 24.42 3.32 14.76
N VAL A 419 24.82 2.44 13.86
CA VAL A 419 24.76 0.99 14.02
C VAL A 419 26.20 0.47 14.09
N THR A 420 26.58 -0.10 15.22
CA THR A 420 27.93 -0.58 15.46
C THR A 420 27.89 -2.07 15.78
N PRO A 421 28.39 -2.94 14.90
CA PRO A 421 28.58 -4.34 15.21
C PRO A 421 29.72 -4.52 16.24
N ASP A 422 29.61 -5.54 17.08
CA ASP A 422 30.62 -5.85 18.11
C ASP A 422 31.96 -6.33 17.54
N LYS A 423 31.94 -6.79 16.27
CA LYS A 423 33.14 -7.24 15.56
C LYS A 423 33.13 -6.79 14.10
N PRO A 424 34.30 -6.58 13.49
CA PRO A 424 34.39 -6.20 12.07
C PRO A 424 34.18 -7.38 11.11
N ARG A 425 34.31 -8.63 11.61
CA ARG A 425 34.13 -9.87 10.84
C ARG A 425 33.58 -10.96 11.74
N TYR A 426 32.78 -11.85 11.16
CA TYR A 426 32.15 -12.99 11.84
C TYR A 426 32.44 -14.28 11.09
N GLY A 427 32.54 -15.38 11.84
CA GLY A 427 32.59 -16.71 11.29
C GLY A 427 31.22 -17.22 10.86
N LYS A 428 31.17 -18.40 10.23
CA LYS A 428 29.90 -19.08 9.90
C LYS A 428 29.12 -19.35 11.18
N ARG A 429 27.84 -18.96 11.22
CA ARG A 429 26.90 -19.15 12.36
C ARG A 429 27.31 -18.45 13.66
N GLU A 430 28.22 -17.53 13.60
CA GLU A 430 28.58 -16.73 14.75
C GLU A 430 27.50 -15.71 15.09
N THR A 431 27.21 -15.54 16.36
CA THR A 431 26.25 -14.55 16.84
C THR A 431 26.78 -13.13 16.60
N VAL A 432 25.98 -12.32 15.91
CA VAL A 432 26.26 -10.90 15.69
C VAL A 432 25.55 -10.09 16.76
N ARG A 433 26.29 -9.23 17.46
CA ARG A 433 25.73 -8.21 18.35
C ARG A 433 25.91 -6.84 17.72
N ALA A 434 24.81 -6.10 17.57
CA ALA A 434 24.87 -4.75 17.02
C ALA A 434 24.28 -3.76 18.03
N GLY A 435 25.03 -2.73 18.35
CA GLY A 435 24.55 -1.58 19.11
C GLY A 435 23.88 -0.57 18.18
N ILE A 436 22.64 -0.18 18.48
CA ILE A 436 21.93 0.88 17.74
C ILE A 436 21.83 2.08 18.65
N LYS A 437 22.38 3.22 18.23
CA LYS A 437 22.32 4.50 18.92
C LYS A 437 21.51 5.48 18.09
N LEU A 438 20.51 6.10 18.71
CA LEU A 438 19.71 7.16 18.11
C LEU A 438 19.89 8.43 18.95
N GLU A 439 20.21 9.52 18.30
CA GLU A 439 20.44 10.84 18.90
C GLU A 439 19.62 11.90 18.16
N ASP A 440 19.12 12.88 18.89
CA ASP A 440 18.53 14.07 18.31
C ASP A 440 19.58 14.96 17.61
N CYS A 441 19.14 16.04 16.99
CA CYS A 441 20.03 17.00 16.34
C CYS A 441 21.03 17.69 17.30
N GLY A 442 20.78 17.65 18.60
CA GLY A 442 21.68 18.16 19.65
C GLY A 442 22.63 17.11 20.23
N GLY A 443 22.58 15.85 19.74
CA GLY A 443 23.39 14.74 20.22
C GLY A 443 22.88 14.08 21.49
N LYS A 444 21.64 14.37 21.92
CA LYS A 444 21.03 13.71 23.07
C LYS A 444 20.39 12.38 22.66
N PRO A 445 20.55 11.31 23.46
CA PRO A 445 19.89 10.05 23.19
C PRO A 445 18.36 10.17 23.11
N VAL A 446 17.76 9.52 22.14
CA VAL A 446 16.30 9.48 21.92
C VAL A 446 15.80 8.05 22.06
N SER A 447 14.69 7.87 22.78
CA SER A 447 13.97 6.60 22.83
C SER A 447 13.01 6.53 21.65
N ALA A 448 13.02 5.42 20.93
CA ALA A 448 12.15 5.20 19.79
C ALA A 448 11.75 3.73 19.67
N ASP A 449 10.59 3.49 19.06
CA ASP A 449 10.16 2.16 18.64
C ASP A 449 10.80 1.83 17.29
N LEU A 450 11.59 0.77 17.25
CA LEU A 450 12.43 0.40 16.11
C LEU A 450 12.01 -0.93 15.50
N SER A 451 12.24 -1.07 14.21
CA SER A 451 12.26 -2.35 13.50
C SER A 451 13.54 -2.50 12.70
N VAL A 452 14.13 -3.69 12.76
CA VAL A 452 15.39 -4.01 12.08
C VAL A 452 15.16 -5.14 11.11
N SER A 453 15.58 -4.96 9.86
CA SER A 453 15.66 -6.04 8.89
C SER A 453 17.13 -6.35 8.60
N VAL A 454 17.45 -7.65 8.53
CA VAL A 454 18.79 -8.13 8.20
C VAL A 454 18.69 -9.03 6.98
N THR A 455 19.42 -8.69 5.94
CA THR A 455 19.38 -9.41 4.67
C THR A 455 20.80 -9.72 4.18
N ASP A 456 20.94 -10.82 3.43
CA ASP A 456 22.19 -11.09 2.71
C ASP A 456 22.29 -10.16 1.49
N ARG A 457 23.26 -9.26 1.49
CA ARG A 457 23.50 -8.29 0.41
C ARG A 457 23.73 -8.95 -0.95
N ARG A 458 24.16 -10.20 -0.98
CA ARG A 458 24.36 -10.96 -2.23
C ARG A 458 23.03 -11.38 -2.86
N ALA A 459 22.03 -11.66 -2.00
CA ALA A 459 20.70 -12.11 -2.40
C ALA A 459 19.69 -10.97 -2.48
N VAL A 460 19.76 -10.01 -1.56
CA VAL A 460 18.80 -8.91 -1.47
C VAL A 460 19.49 -7.59 -1.72
N ARG A 461 19.08 -6.90 -2.78
CA ARG A 461 19.56 -5.54 -3.08
C ARG A 461 18.70 -4.53 -2.34
N TYR A 462 19.36 -3.66 -1.60
CA TYR A 462 18.71 -2.53 -0.96
C TYR A 462 18.40 -1.44 -2.01
N ASP A 463 17.15 -1.03 -2.07
CA ASP A 463 16.69 0.09 -2.88
C ASP A 463 16.65 1.35 -2.02
N SER A 464 17.64 2.22 -2.18
CA SER A 464 17.74 3.49 -1.45
C SER A 464 16.84 4.60 -2.02
N LEU A 465 16.21 4.35 -3.16
CA LEU A 465 15.31 5.29 -3.81
C LEU A 465 13.83 4.91 -3.60
N GLY A 466 13.58 3.70 -3.12
CA GLY A 466 12.24 3.19 -2.86
C GLY A 466 11.52 3.93 -1.72
N ASP A 467 10.25 3.54 -1.53
CA ASP A 467 9.41 4.08 -0.47
C ASP A 467 9.81 3.54 0.91
N ASP A 468 10.13 4.41 1.83
CA ASP A 468 10.41 4.15 3.24
C ASP A 468 9.35 4.80 4.16
N ILE A 469 9.49 4.64 5.48
CA ILE A 469 8.53 5.19 6.44
C ILE A 469 8.43 6.72 6.35
N ARG A 470 9.54 7.41 6.10
CA ARG A 470 9.58 8.87 6.01
C ARG A 470 8.92 9.36 4.74
N THR A 471 9.30 8.80 3.59
CA THR A 471 8.71 9.16 2.29
C THR A 471 7.23 8.84 2.23
N ASN A 472 6.82 7.71 2.83
CA ASN A 472 5.43 7.31 2.89
C ASN A 472 4.59 8.27 3.73
N LEU A 473 4.98 8.48 5.00
CA LEU A 473 4.19 9.29 5.93
C LEU A 473 4.15 10.77 5.57
N LEU A 474 5.26 11.33 5.02
CA LEU A 474 5.37 12.76 4.75
C LEU A 474 4.97 13.18 3.33
N LEU A 475 5.00 12.25 2.36
CA LEU A 475 4.78 12.56 0.94
C LEU A 475 3.74 11.65 0.31
N CYS A 476 4.07 10.37 0.08
CA CYS A 476 3.31 9.48 -0.80
C CYS A 476 1.88 9.21 -0.32
N SER A 477 1.65 9.17 1.01
CA SER A 477 0.32 8.92 1.58
C SER A 477 -0.62 10.14 1.55
N ASP A 478 -0.13 11.35 1.25
CA ASP A 478 -0.90 12.59 1.33
C ASP A 478 -1.29 13.15 -0.05
N ILE A 479 -0.65 12.71 -1.13
CA ILE A 479 -0.92 13.17 -2.49
C ILE A 479 -1.54 12.09 -3.37
N LYS A 480 -2.26 12.49 -4.40
CA LYS A 480 -2.83 11.61 -5.43
C LYS A 480 -1.75 11.23 -6.44
N GLY A 481 -1.89 10.02 -6.98
CA GLY A 481 -0.97 9.51 -7.99
C GLY A 481 0.23 8.78 -7.40
N TYR A 482 1.04 8.26 -8.29
CA TYR A 482 2.27 7.55 -7.95
C TYR A 482 3.46 8.49 -7.98
N VAL A 483 4.30 8.40 -6.96
CA VAL A 483 5.60 9.08 -6.92
C VAL A 483 6.69 8.06 -7.21
N HIS A 484 7.38 8.25 -8.31
CA HIS A 484 8.50 7.38 -8.68
C HIS A 484 9.72 7.67 -7.78
N ASN A 485 10.39 6.62 -7.34
CA ASN A 485 11.62 6.73 -6.52
C ASN A 485 11.55 7.79 -5.40
N PRO A 486 10.58 7.74 -4.49
CA PRO A 486 10.35 8.83 -3.52
C PRO A 486 11.56 9.10 -2.61
N GLY A 487 12.41 8.12 -2.34
CA GLY A 487 13.65 8.29 -1.59
C GLY A 487 14.64 9.26 -2.23
N TYR A 488 14.54 9.47 -3.54
CA TYR A 488 15.36 10.44 -4.26
C TYR A 488 15.22 11.85 -3.67
N TYR A 489 14.01 12.29 -3.37
CA TYR A 489 13.71 13.65 -2.88
C TYR A 489 14.19 13.91 -1.46
N PHE A 490 14.47 12.84 -0.67
CA PHE A 490 14.86 12.92 0.74
C PHE A 490 16.35 12.66 1.00
N ARG A 491 17.13 12.46 -0.05
CA ARG A 491 18.52 12.02 0.05
C ARG A 491 19.44 13.08 0.68
N ASP A 492 19.30 14.32 0.24
CA ASP A 492 20.08 15.48 0.70
C ASP A 492 19.29 16.78 0.45
N ASP A 493 19.91 17.92 0.73
CA ASP A 493 19.34 19.26 0.59
C ASP A 493 19.86 19.98 -0.68
N ASP A 494 20.05 19.23 -1.77
CA ASP A 494 20.45 19.77 -3.08
C ASP A 494 19.30 20.62 -3.68
N PRO A 495 19.53 21.87 -4.10
CA PRO A 495 18.52 22.73 -4.71
C PRO A 495 17.83 22.13 -5.96
N VAL A 496 18.56 21.31 -6.73
CA VAL A 496 17.97 20.61 -7.89
C VAL A 496 16.91 19.60 -7.43
N ARG A 497 17.12 18.90 -6.30
CA ARG A 497 16.13 17.97 -5.76
C ARG A 497 14.96 18.70 -5.13
N GLU A 498 15.19 19.86 -4.53
CA GLU A 498 14.10 20.70 -4.01
C GLU A 498 13.21 21.19 -5.14
N HIS A 499 13.79 21.65 -6.24
CA HIS A 499 13.04 21.99 -7.45
C HIS A 499 12.25 20.80 -8.00
N ARG A 500 12.88 19.62 -8.09
CA ARG A 500 12.19 18.38 -8.54
C ARG A 500 11.09 17.92 -7.60
N LEU A 501 11.24 18.14 -6.30
CA LEU A 501 10.18 17.89 -5.33
C LEU A 501 9.02 18.88 -5.52
N ASP A 502 9.32 20.12 -5.89
CA ASP A 502 8.28 21.10 -6.23
C ASP A 502 7.51 20.73 -7.50
N LEU A 503 8.16 20.11 -8.51
CA LEU A 503 7.44 19.51 -9.64
C LEU A 503 6.42 18.46 -9.18
N VAL A 504 6.78 17.61 -8.21
CA VAL A 504 5.84 16.65 -7.61
C VAL A 504 4.67 17.39 -6.95
N MET A 505 4.93 18.49 -6.23
CA MET A 505 3.89 19.30 -5.59
C MET A 505 2.97 19.99 -6.59
N MET A 506 3.47 20.36 -7.75
CA MET A 506 2.67 20.99 -8.81
C MET A 506 1.83 19.99 -9.62
N THR A 507 2.31 18.75 -9.77
CA THR A 507 1.70 17.75 -10.66
C THR A 507 0.82 16.74 -9.95
N ASN A 508 0.77 16.76 -8.59
CA ASN A 508 -0.06 15.85 -7.79
C ASN A 508 -0.99 16.66 -6.88
N GLY A 509 -2.24 16.22 -6.80
CA GLY A 509 -3.25 16.88 -5.96
C GLY A 509 -3.27 16.31 -4.53
N TRP A 510 -3.90 17.06 -3.63
CA TRP A 510 -4.17 16.61 -2.25
C TRP A 510 -5.15 15.44 -2.22
N ARG A 511 -4.95 14.45 -1.31
CA ARG A 511 -5.72 13.21 -1.26
C ARG A 511 -6.65 13.10 -0.05
N ARG A 512 -6.21 13.56 1.13
CA ARG A 512 -6.77 13.13 2.42
C ARG A 512 -8.21 13.55 2.71
N PHE A 513 -8.64 14.68 2.18
CA PHE A 513 -10.02 15.16 2.31
C PHE A 513 -10.34 16.17 1.22
N LYS A 514 -11.63 16.39 0.98
CA LYS A 514 -12.08 17.31 -0.06
C LYS A 514 -12.21 18.73 0.52
N THR A 515 -11.78 19.71 -0.25
CA THR A 515 -11.78 21.13 0.11
C THR A 515 -12.77 21.94 -0.74
N ARG A 516 -13.95 21.35 -1.03
CA ARG A 516 -14.93 22.00 -1.93
C ARG A 516 -15.52 23.29 -1.33
N ASN A 517 -15.83 23.26 -0.06
CA ASN A 517 -16.29 24.41 0.70
C ASN A 517 -15.76 24.29 2.15
N LEU A 518 -14.92 25.24 2.55
CA LEU A 518 -14.30 25.24 3.88
C LEU A 518 -15.26 25.72 4.99
N TYR A 519 -16.40 26.29 4.65
CA TYR A 519 -17.42 26.67 5.63
C TYR A 519 -18.47 25.58 5.87
N GLU A 520 -18.51 24.58 4.99
CA GLU A 520 -19.48 23.47 5.06
C GLU A 520 -18.74 22.13 5.07
N PRO A 521 -18.24 21.68 6.21
CA PRO A 521 -17.59 20.39 6.30
C PRO A 521 -18.57 19.26 5.94
N GLU A 522 -18.11 18.29 5.12
CA GLU A 522 -18.94 17.13 4.78
C GLU A 522 -19.33 16.36 6.06
N PRO A 523 -20.61 15.96 6.20
CA PRO A 523 -21.03 15.13 7.32
C PRO A 523 -20.24 13.84 7.37
N PHE A 524 -19.83 13.41 8.56
CA PHE A 524 -19.11 12.16 8.76
C PHE A 524 -19.92 11.23 9.67
N THR A 525 -20.44 10.16 9.10
CA THR A 525 -21.14 9.13 9.84
C THR A 525 -20.36 7.84 9.74
N PRO A 526 -19.64 7.42 10.77
CA PRO A 526 -18.84 6.21 10.72
C PRO A 526 -19.74 4.95 10.64
N ARG A 527 -19.35 4.02 9.79
CA ARG A 527 -20.00 2.72 9.64
C ARG A 527 -19.22 1.60 10.32
N HIS A 528 -17.94 1.85 10.59
CA HIS A 528 -17.02 0.91 11.21
C HIS A 528 -16.50 1.51 12.52
N PHE A 529 -16.32 0.65 13.52
CA PHE A 529 -15.88 1.05 14.84
C PHE A 529 -14.35 1.11 14.94
N ILE A 530 -13.86 1.88 15.90
CA ILE A 530 -12.47 1.79 16.35
C ILE A 530 -12.34 0.49 17.15
N GLU A 531 -11.57 -0.46 16.66
CA GLU A 531 -11.41 -1.77 17.28
C GLU A 531 -10.44 -1.71 18.48
N ARG A 532 -10.97 -1.33 19.65
CA ARG A 532 -10.25 -1.37 20.93
C ARG A 532 -10.14 -2.79 21.48
N GLY A 533 -11.15 -3.63 21.22
CA GLY A 533 -11.24 -5.05 21.51
C GLY A 533 -11.67 -5.82 20.27
N GLN A 534 -11.82 -7.13 20.39
CA GLN A 534 -12.40 -7.92 19.31
C GLN A 534 -13.91 -7.69 19.24
N TYR A 535 -14.42 -7.56 18.04
CA TYR A 535 -15.84 -7.44 17.76
C TYR A 535 -16.33 -8.67 17.01
N LEU A 536 -17.47 -9.18 17.43
CA LEU A 536 -18.22 -10.19 16.68
C LEU A 536 -19.57 -9.60 16.32
N SER A 537 -19.94 -9.68 15.06
CA SER A 537 -21.25 -9.23 14.58
C SER A 537 -21.90 -10.30 13.72
N GLY A 538 -23.20 -10.22 13.62
CA GLY A 538 -23.99 -11.16 12.84
C GLY A 538 -25.47 -10.92 12.98
N LYS A 539 -26.25 -11.92 12.57
CA LYS A 539 -27.71 -11.95 12.75
C LYS A 539 -28.13 -13.15 13.56
N VAL A 540 -29.08 -12.95 14.47
CA VAL A 540 -29.75 -14.04 15.15
C VAL A 540 -30.78 -14.66 14.23
N ILE A 541 -30.71 -15.98 14.09
CA ILE A 541 -31.58 -16.76 13.23
C ILE A 541 -32.62 -17.50 14.08
N GLY A 542 -33.87 -17.14 13.95
CA GLY A 542 -35.00 -17.80 14.59
C GLY A 542 -35.33 -19.15 13.99
N ILE A 543 -36.33 -19.84 14.57
CA ILE A 543 -36.74 -21.23 14.25
C ILE A 543 -37.11 -21.39 12.77
N ALA A 544 -37.71 -20.38 12.13
CA ALA A 544 -38.09 -20.41 10.73
C ALA A 544 -37.01 -19.97 9.74
N GLY A 545 -35.73 -19.80 10.19
CA GLY A 545 -34.63 -19.29 9.37
C GLY A 545 -34.70 -17.79 9.08
N ARG A 546 -35.63 -17.07 9.75
CA ARG A 546 -35.74 -15.60 9.65
C ARG A 546 -34.94 -14.94 10.74
N ALA A 547 -34.56 -13.68 10.52
CA ALA A 547 -33.91 -12.87 11.57
C ALA A 547 -34.83 -12.78 12.79
N ALA A 548 -34.25 -12.81 14.00
CA ALA A 548 -34.96 -12.68 15.26
C ALA A 548 -34.66 -11.29 15.86
N PRO A 549 -35.55 -10.30 15.69
CA PRO A 549 -35.41 -8.97 16.29
C PRO A 549 -35.38 -9.07 17.83
N GLU A 550 -34.72 -8.12 18.47
CA GLU A 550 -34.64 -7.95 19.93
C GLU A 550 -34.16 -9.19 20.72
N ALA A 551 -33.63 -10.20 20.02
CA ALA A 551 -33.13 -11.40 20.65
C ALA A 551 -31.89 -11.12 21.52
N SER A 552 -31.84 -11.64 22.72
CA SER A 552 -30.62 -11.60 23.54
C SER A 552 -29.60 -12.58 22.99
N VAL A 553 -28.40 -12.09 22.70
CA VAL A 553 -27.27 -12.88 22.20
C VAL A 553 -26.26 -13.03 23.32
N SER A 554 -25.88 -14.26 23.63
CA SER A 554 -24.83 -14.56 24.60
C SER A 554 -23.73 -15.38 23.94
N ALA A 555 -22.51 -14.99 24.18
CA ALA A 555 -21.31 -15.67 23.68
C ALA A 555 -20.29 -15.89 24.79
N VAL A 556 -19.60 -17.00 24.76
CA VAL A 556 -18.53 -17.34 25.69
C VAL A 556 -17.25 -17.65 24.91
N ALA A 557 -16.19 -16.92 25.18
CA ALA A 557 -14.87 -17.23 24.66
C ALA A 557 -14.25 -18.36 25.49
N LEU A 558 -13.93 -19.46 24.83
CA LEU A 558 -13.26 -20.62 25.47
C LEU A 558 -11.75 -20.36 25.50
N ASN A 559 -11.33 -19.51 26.41
CA ASN A 559 -9.93 -19.24 26.70
C ASN A 559 -9.65 -19.55 28.19
N ARG A 560 -8.45 -19.22 28.66
CA ARG A 560 -8.06 -19.48 30.07
C ARG A 560 -8.97 -18.77 31.08
N GLU A 561 -9.61 -17.68 30.69
CA GLU A 561 -10.43 -16.83 31.57
C GLU A 561 -11.93 -17.04 31.37
N ASN A 562 -12.36 -17.77 30.31
CA ASN A 562 -13.75 -18.02 29.96
C ASN A 562 -14.61 -16.75 30.01
N VAL A 563 -14.19 -15.72 29.29
CA VAL A 563 -14.90 -14.44 29.25
C VAL A 563 -16.22 -14.60 28.50
N ALA A 564 -17.30 -14.14 29.10
CA ALA A 564 -18.61 -14.10 28.49
C ALA A 564 -19.03 -12.66 28.19
N ASP A 565 -19.75 -12.47 27.09
CA ASP A 565 -20.37 -11.19 26.72
C ASP A 565 -21.78 -11.42 26.20
N ALA A 566 -22.62 -10.39 26.32
CA ALA A 566 -24.00 -10.45 25.87
C ALA A 566 -24.41 -9.12 25.21
N ALA A 567 -25.24 -9.21 24.17
CA ALA A 567 -25.81 -8.05 23.49
C ALA A 567 -27.26 -8.33 23.11
N GLN A 568 -28.04 -7.29 22.87
CA GLN A 568 -29.36 -7.38 22.31
C GLN A 568 -29.30 -7.11 20.80
N ALA A 569 -29.98 -7.93 20.03
CA ALA A 569 -30.11 -7.71 18.60
C ALA A 569 -31.07 -6.52 18.34
N ASP A 570 -30.80 -5.79 17.27
CA ASP A 570 -31.67 -4.70 16.80
C ASP A 570 -32.96 -5.23 16.13
N ASP A 571 -33.79 -4.31 15.64
CA ASP A 571 -35.06 -4.61 14.93
C ASP A 571 -34.86 -5.49 13.68
N SER A 572 -33.67 -5.53 13.11
CA SER A 572 -33.30 -6.37 11.96
C SER A 572 -32.67 -7.72 12.37
N GLY A 573 -32.57 -7.97 13.69
CA GLY A 573 -31.94 -9.14 14.28
C GLY A 573 -30.40 -9.09 14.28
N ARG A 574 -29.77 -7.94 14.00
CA ARG A 574 -28.34 -7.79 14.03
C ARG A 574 -27.82 -7.51 15.44
N PHE A 575 -26.67 -8.06 15.75
CA PHE A 575 -25.99 -7.85 17.03
C PHE A 575 -24.52 -7.51 16.84
N VAL A 576 -23.92 -6.87 17.86
CA VAL A 576 -22.48 -6.63 17.98
C VAL A 576 -22.05 -6.95 19.41
N LEU A 577 -21.07 -7.81 19.55
CA LEU A 577 -20.39 -8.12 20.82
C LEU A 577 -18.99 -7.51 20.79
N SER A 578 -18.57 -6.84 21.83
CA SER A 578 -17.30 -6.08 21.86
C SER A 578 -16.41 -6.39 23.08
N GLY A 579 -16.91 -7.17 24.03
CA GLY A 579 -16.24 -7.48 25.30
C GLY A 579 -15.40 -8.75 25.30
N LEU A 580 -15.41 -9.53 24.22
CA LEU A 580 -14.72 -10.80 24.13
C LEU A 580 -13.25 -10.60 23.71
N ASP A 581 -12.32 -11.18 24.47
CA ASP A 581 -10.94 -11.36 24.03
C ASP A 581 -10.71 -12.86 23.81
N PHE A 582 -10.57 -13.27 22.57
CA PHE A 582 -10.41 -14.68 22.21
C PHE A 582 -9.31 -14.87 21.16
N THR A 583 -8.63 -16.00 21.24
CA THR A 583 -7.63 -16.42 20.25
C THR A 583 -8.09 -17.62 19.45
N ASP A 584 -9.11 -18.32 19.91
CA ASP A 584 -9.45 -19.67 19.44
C ASP A 584 -10.96 -19.81 19.14
N THR A 585 -11.78 -20.13 20.12
CA THR A 585 -13.17 -20.53 19.93
C THR A 585 -14.12 -19.67 20.74
N VAL A 586 -15.21 -19.25 20.11
CA VAL A 586 -16.35 -18.60 20.77
C VAL A 586 -17.58 -19.48 20.60
N LEU A 587 -18.26 -19.77 21.70
CA LEU A 587 -19.55 -20.45 21.72
C LEU A 587 -20.67 -19.44 21.83
N PHE A 588 -21.70 -19.58 20.99
CA PHE A 588 -22.92 -18.84 21.07
C PHE A 588 -24.06 -19.71 21.60
N MET A 589 -24.90 -19.13 22.41
CA MET A 589 -26.09 -19.80 22.94
C MET A 589 -27.25 -19.83 21.96
N GLN A 590 -27.19 -19.02 20.90
CA GLN A 590 -28.21 -18.88 19.87
C GLN A 590 -27.70 -19.37 18.52
N ARG A 591 -28.62 -19.69 17.61
CA ARG A 591 -28.27 -19.89 16.20
C ARG A 591 -28.03 -18.52 15.54
N ILE A 592 -26.85 -18.33 15.04
CA ILE A 592 -26.41 -17.07 14.44
C ILE A 592 -25.87 -17.30 13.03
N ASP A 593 -26.03 -16.25 12.21
CA ASP A 593 -25.32 -16.09 10.94
C ASP A 593 -24.27 -14.98 11.14
N MET A 594 -23.00 -15.38 11.20
CA MET A 594 -21.89 -14.51 11.52
C MET A 594 -21.49 -13.65 10.31
N ASP A 595 -21.29 -12.38 10.56
CA ASP A 595 -20.55 -11.55 9.62
C ASP A 595 -19.10 -12.06 9.52
N GLY A 596 -18.50 -11.91 8.35
CA GLY A 596 -17.11 -12.33 8.17
C GLY A 596 -16.18 -11.56 9.11
N LEU A 597 -15.29 -12.28 9.80
CA LEU A 597 -14.28 -11.70 10.70
C LEU A 597 -13.28 -10.78 10.00
N TYR A 598 -13.22 -10.84 8.68
CA TYR A 598 -12.34 -10.04 7.85
C TYR A 598 -13.17 -9.14 6.94
N PRO A 599 -13.06 -7.82 7.09
CA PRO A 599 -13.57 -6.92 6.07
C PRO A 599 -12.82 -7.19 4.76
N ARG A 600 -13.53 -7.14 3.64
CA ARG A 600 -12.95 -7.35 2.31
C ARG A 600 -13.18 -6.13 1.43
N PRO A 601 -12.55 -4.99 1.74
CA PRO A 601 -12.69 -3.82 0.89
C PRO A 601 -12.15 -4.13 -0.50
N PRO A 602 -12.78 -3.61 -1.58
CA PRO A 602 -12.30 -3.82 -2.93
C PRO A 602 -10.88 -3.24 -3.10
N LEU A 603 -10.07 -3.88 -3.93
CA LEU A 603 -8.77 -3.35 -4.33
C LEU A 603 -9.00 -2.39 -5.50
N THR A 604 -9.39 -1.14 -5.20
CA THR A 604 -9.77 -0.14 -6.21
C THR A 604 -8.59 0.60 -6.82
N GLU A 605 -7.54 0.79 -6.05
CA GLU A 605 -6.32 1.44 -6.51
C GLU A 605 -5.14 0.48 -6.36
N ARG A 606 -4.31 0.44 -7.37
CA ARG A 606 -3.07 -0.33 -7.37
C ARG A 606 -1.92 0.63 -7.66
N PRO A 607 -0.82 0.53 -6.92
CA PRO A 607 0.40 1.19 -7.36
C PRO A 607 0.78 0.66 -8.74
N PRO A 608 1.35 1.46 -9.64
CA PRO A 608 1.86 0.98 -10.91
C PRO A 608 2.88 -0.14 -10.65
N PHE A 609 2.75 -1.22 -11.42
CA PHE A 609 3.75 -2.26 -11.42
C PHE A 609 4.75 -1.97 -12.52
N PRO A 610 6.05 -1.95 -12.23
CA PRO A 610 7.05 -1.92 -13.29
C PRO A 610 6.91 -3.20 -14.09
N ASP A 611 6.36 -3.05 -15.27
CA ASP A 611 6.23 -4.15 -16.19
C ASP A 611 7.54 -4.68 -16.62
N SER A 612 8.27 -5.25 -15.99
CA SER A 612 9.56 -5.67 -16.50
C SER A 612 10.72 -4.76 -16.19
N ALA A 613 10.77 -4.13 -15.09
CA ALA A 613 12.10 -3.72 -14.70
C ALA A 613 12.95 -4.99 -14.75
N GLU A 614 13.63 -5.21 -15.87
CA GLU A 614 14.57 -6.33 -16.07
C GLU A 614 15.49 -6.47 -14.85
N SER A 615 15.78 -5.32 -14.21
CA SER A 615 16.44 -5.20 -12.92
C SER A 615 15.72 -5.93 -11.77
N VAL A 616 14.37 -5.87 -11.68
CA VAL A 616 13.61 -6.55 -10.63
C VAL A 616 13.52 -8.04 -10.92
N ARG A 617 13.25 -8.45 -12.17
CA ARG A 617 13.26 -9.87 -12.56
C ARG A 617 14.64 -10.48 -12.30
N LYS A 618 15.70 -9.77 -12.66
CA LYS A 618 17.08 -10.19 -12.39
C LYS A 618 17.34 -10.30 -10.89
N ALA A 619 16.91 -9.31 -10.09
CA ALA A 619 17.07 -9.35 -8.64
C ALA A 619 16.34 -10.52 -7.99
N VAL A 620 15.09 -10.79 -8.39
CA VAL A 620 14.32 -11.96 -7.92
C VAL A 620 14.99 -13.26 -8.38
N GLY A 621 15.44 -13.35 -9.63
CA GLY A 621 16.17 -14.51 -10.14
C GLY A 621 17.47 -14.77 -9.41
N ASP A 622 18.26 -13.74 -9.13
CA ASP A 622 19.49 -13.84 -8.34
C ASP A 622 19.20 -14.26 -6.89
N TYR A 623 18.13 -13.73 -6.28
CA TYR A 623 17.66 -14.16 -4.96
C TYR A 623 17.30 -15.63 -4.92
N LEU A 624 16.53 -16.12 -5.88
CA LEU A 624 16.15 -17.53 -5.96
C LEU A 624 17.35 -18.45 -6.19
N LYS A 625 18.33 -18.03 -7.00
CA LYS A 625 19.58 -18.77 -7.18
C LYS A 625 20.37 -18.88 -5.87
N GLN A 626 20.48 -17.80 -5.11
CA GLN A 626 21.15 -17.80 -3.80
C GLN A 626 20.39 -18.69 -2.81
N GLN A 627 19.08 -18.66 -2.82
CA GLN A 627 18.28 -19.55 -2.00
C GLN A 627 18.50 -21.04 -2.34
N LYS A 628 18.59 -21.38 -3.64
CA LYS A 628 18.92 -22.77 -4.07
C LYS A 628 20.28 -23.26 -3.59
N LEU A 629 21.23 -22.34 -3.36
CA LEU A 629 22.53 -22.68 -2.77
C LEU A 629 22.47 -22.90 -1.26
N GLN A 630 21.39 -22.47 -0.61
CA GLN A 630 21.23 -22.60 0.84
C GLN A 630 20.37 -23.78 1.28
N TYR A 631 19.53 -24.29 0.39
CA TYR A 631 18.67 -25.45 0.67
C TYR A 631 18.32 -26.23 -0.60
N ALA A 632 18.18 -27.53 -0.45
CA ALA A 632 17.56 -28.39 -1.45
C ALA A 632 16.06 -28.55 -1.17
N THR A 633 15.23 -28.75 -2.17
CA THR A 633 13.83 -29.10 -1.99
C THR A 633 13.68 -30.60 -2.17
N ILE A 634 13.43 -31.31 -1.09
CA ILE A 634 13.18 -32.77 -1.08
C ILE A 634 11.72 -32.97 -0.70
N ASP A 635 10.94 -33.65 -1.54
CA ASP A 635 9.51 -33.95 -1.34
C ASP A 635 8.64 -32.73 -0.97
N GLY A 636 8.99 -31.55 -1.53
CA GLY A 636 8.26 -30.30 -1.29
C GLY A 636 8.67 -29.56 -0.02
N ALA A 637 9.57 -30.09 0.80
CA ALA A 637 10.11 -29.41 1.98
C ALA A 637 11.46 -28.75 1.67
N LYS A 638 11.68 -27.54 2.21
CA LYS A 638 12.99 -26.88 2.14
C LYS A 638 13.95 -27.57 3.10
N VAL A 639 14.96 -28.26 2.55
CA VAL A 639 16.03 -28.90 3.33
C VAL A 639 17.29 -28.05 3.22
N TYR A 640 17.74 -27.51 4.33
CA TYR A 640 19.01 -26.77 4.39
C TYR A 640 20.14 -27.80 4.44
N GLU A 641 21.01 -27.79 3.44
CA GLU A 641 22.21 -28.59 3.42
C GLU A 641 23.20 -28.01 4.46
N LEU A 642 23.29 -28.68 5.61
CA LEU A 642 24.21 -28.32 6.67
C LEU A 642 25.53 -29.04 6.41
N GLU A 643 26.51 -28.36 5.81
CA GLU A 643 27.87 -28.92 5.75
C GLU A 643 28.38 -29.27 7.16
N GLY A 644 28.60 -30.54 7.42
CA GLY A 644 29.46 -31.03 8.48
C GLY A 644 28.94 -30.85 9.93
N VAL A 645 27.66 -31.16 10.19
CA VAL A 645 27.24 -31.44 11.56
C VAL A 645 27.34 -32.94 11.81
N GLU A 646 28.42 -33.39 12.44
CA GLU A 646 28.39 -34.67 13.15
C GLU A 646 27.41 -34.48 14.33
N VAL A 647 26.18 -34.89 14.14
CA VAL A 647 25.26 -35.12 15.26
C VAL A 647 25.64 -36.46 15.84
N ALA A 648 26.43 -36.44 16.90
CA ALA A 648 26.47 -37.59 17.82
C ALA A 648 25.08 -37.68 18.49
N ALA A 649 24.14 -38.32 17.81
CA ALA A 649 22.90 -38.69 18.39
C ALA A 649 23.24 -39.84 19.35
N GLU A 650 23.28 -39.60 20.65
CA GLU A 650 22.86 -40.62 21.59
C GLU A 650 21.45 -41.01 21.16
N ASN A 651 21.31 -42.26 20.68
CA ASN A 651 20.06 -42.83 20.27
C ASN A 651 19.01 -42.63 21.38
N PRO A 652 18.05 -41.74 21.28
CA PRO A 652 16.97 -41.70 22.25
C PRO A 652 16.26 -43.05 22.07
N ARG A 653 16.29 -43.88 23.08
CA ARG A 653 15.55 -45.14 23.13
C ARG A 653 14.13 -44.81 22.65
N ARG A 654 13.75 -45.29 21.44
CA ARG A 654 12.37 -45.18 20.98
C ARG A 654 11.46 -45.62 22.12
N PRO A 655 10.55 -44.81 22.61
CA PRO A 655 9.60 -45.27 23.58
C PRO A 655 8.87 -46.45 22.96
N ARG A 656 8.96 -47.62 23.61
CA ARG A 656 8.23 -48.79 23.16
C ARG A 656 6.76 -48.40 23.14
N SER A 657 6.12 -48.52 21.95
CA SER A 657 4.69 -48.36 21.81
C SER A 657 4.01 -49.27 22.85
N THR A 658 3.40 -48.67 23.84
CA THR A 658 2.37 -49.37 24.61
C THR A 658 1.22 -49.59 23.63
N ALA A 659 0.57 -50.74 23.69
CA ALA A 659 -0.36 -51.28 22.68
C ALA A 659 -1.54 -50.39 22.30
N PHE A 660 -1.63 -49.14 22.76
CA PHE A 660 -2.76 -48.21 22.58
C PHE A 660 -2.38 -46.75 22.45
N GLY A 661 -1.18 -46.37 21.97
CA GLY A 661 -0.79 -44.97 21.84
C GLY A 661 -0.24 -44.62 20.46
N ALA A 662 -0.77 -43.61 19.81
CA ALA A 662 -0.11 -42.95 18.69
C ALA A 662 0.90 -41.93 19.24
N VAL A 663 2.16 -42.04 18.85
CA VAL A 663 3.21 -41.07 19.19
C VAL A 663 3.32 -40.08 18.07
N PHE A 664 3.04 -38.81 18.36
CA PHE A 664 3.21 -37.70 17.41
C PHE A 664 4.51 -37.01 17.78
N ASP A 665 5.45 -36.99 16.84
CA ASP A 665 6.68 -36.25 16.99
C ASP A 665 6.56 -34.84 16.39
N THR A 666 7.52 -33.98 16.69
CA THR A 666 7.56 -32.59 16.19
C THR A 666 7.61 -32.51 14.66
N THR A 667 8.06 -33.56 13.96
CA THR A 667 8.14 -33.64 12.50
C THR A 667 6.73 -33.80 11.90
N ILE A 668 5.84 -34.52 12.55
CA ILE A 668 4.45 -34.66 12.14
C ILE A 668 3.68 -33.37 12.43
N LEU A 669 3.90 -32.77 13.59
CA LEU A 669 3.25 -31.51 13.99
C LEU A 669 3.66 -30.34 13.09
N SER A 670 4.91 -30.29 12.64
CA SER A 670 5.39 -29.23 11.75
C SER A 670 4.82 -29.28 10.31
N LYS A 671 4.35 -30.45 9.87
CA LYS A 671 3.74 -30.62 8.54
C LYS A 671 2.35 -30.00 8.42
N PHE A 672 1.65 -29.80 9.53
CA PHE A 672 0.25 -29.37 9.54
C PHE A 672 0.05 -27.91 9.92
N ASN A 673 1.09 -27.19 10.34
CA ASN A 673 0.99 -25.80 10.82
C ASN A 673 -0.31 -25.56 11.62
N PRO A 674 -0.58 -26.35 12.66
CA PRO A 674 -1.81 -26.24 13.41
C PRO A 674 -1.79 -24.94 14.20
N ILE A 675 -2.85 -24.16 14.10
CA ILE A 675 -3.05 -22.96 14.92
C ILE A 675 -3.14 -23.36 16.40
N SER A 676 -3.54 -24.59 16.69
CA SER A 676 -3.42 -25.24 18.00
C SER A 676 -3.39 -26.78 17.88
N LEU A 677 -2.82 -27.45 18.85
CA LEU A 677 -2.88 -28.93 18.96
C LEU A 677 -4.33 -29.45 18.96
N TYR A 678 -5.26 -28.67 19.48
CA TYR A 678 -6.70 -28.95 19.47
C TYR A 678 -7.25 -29.04 18.03
N ASN A 679 -6.93 -28.11 17.14
CA ASN A 679 -7.39 -28.15 15.75
C ASN A 679 -6.86 -29.37 15.00
N TYR A 680 -5.63 -29.79 15.30
CA TYR A 680 -5.07 -31.01 14.73
C TYR A 680 -5.81 -32.27 15.17
N ILE A 681 -6.08 -32.40 16.47
CA ILE A 681 -6.79 -33.54 17.02
C ILE A 681 -8.22 -33.64 16.51
N SER A 682 -8.88 -32.47 16.27
CA SER A 682 -10.26 -32.43 15.74
C SER A 682 -10.38 -32.90 14.29
N PHE A 683 -9.28 -32.90 13.53
CA PHE A 683 -9.24 -33.43 12.15
C PHE A 683 -8.96 -34.92 12.06
N LEU A 684 -8.68 -35.59 13.18
CA LEU A 684 -8.50 -37.05 13.17
C LEU A 684 -9.87 -37.72 13.08
N PRO A 685 -10.14 -38.55 12.07
CA PRO A 685 -11.48 -39.13 11.83
C PRO A 685 -11.95 -40.07 12.92
N THR A 686 -11.10 -40.36 13.90
CA THR A 686 -11.32 -41.30 14.99
C THR A 686 -11.26 -40.67 16.37
N ALA A 687 -11.19 -39.33 16.46
CA ALA A 687 -11.04 -38.65 17.76
C ALA A 687 -12.23 -37.71 18.04
N LEU A 688 -12.70 -37.71 19.26
CA LEU A 688 -13.69 -36.79 19.79
C LEU A 688 -13.13 -36.12 21.04
N TYR A 689 -13.07 -34.82 21.07
CA TYR A 689 -12.62 -34.05 22.23
C TYR A 689 -13.83 -33.43 22.92
N PHE A 690 -14.17 -33.94 24.09
CA PHE A 690 -15.32 -33.50 24.87
C PHE A 690 -14.91 -33.36 26.37
N GLU A 691 -15.39 -32.32 27.04
CA GLU A 691 -15.10 -32.01 28.47
C GLU A 691 -13.60 -32.01 28.82
N LYS A 692 -12.74 -31.45 27.94
CA LYS A 692 -11.26 -31.46 28.13
C LYS A 692 -10.62 -32.86 28.12
N LYS A 693 -11.32 -33.87 27.61
CA LYS A 693 -10.84 -35.24 27.48
C LYS A 693 -10.87 -35.67 26.03
N LEU A 694 -9.81 -36.35 25.62
CA LEU A 694 -9.71 -36.95 24.30
C LEU A 694 -10.34 -38.33 24.30
N TRP A 695 -11.26 -38.56 23.37
CA TRP A 695 -11.91 -39.84 23.17
C TRP A 695 -11.52 -40.38 21.78
N LEU A 696 -11.06 -41.60 21.70
CA LEU A 696 -10.70 -42.27 20.44
C LEU A 696 -11.72 -43.37 20.15
N SER A 697 -12.10 -43.54 18.86
CA SER A 697 -12.96 -44.65 18.48
C SER A 697 -12.23 -45.99 18.69
N SER A 698 -12.93 -46.95 19.32
CA SER A 698 -12.42 -48.31 19.48
C SER A 698 -12.38 -49.04 18.14
N ARG A 699 -11.32 -49.80 17.90
CA ARG A 699 -11.23 -50.69 16.72
C ARG A 699 -12.15 -51.91 16.80
N ASP A 700 -12.60 -52.30 18.03
CA ASP A 700 -13.27 -53.55 18.29
C ASP A 700 -14.77 -53.43 18.62
N GLY A 701 -15.39 -52.25 18.38
CA GLY A 701 -16.82 -52.06 18.59
C GLY A 701 -17.29 -50.60 18.56
N PRO A 702 -18.61 -50.32 18.56
CA PRO A 702 -19.15 -48.98 18.55
C PRO A 702 -18.98 -48.34 19.93
N GLY A 703 -17.90 -47.59 20.13
CA GLY A 703 -17.66 -46.87 21.38
C GLY A 703 -16.40 -46.01 21.28
N TYR A 704 -16.35 -45.01 22.16
CA TYR A 704 -15.17 -44.17 22.31
C TYR A 704 -14.47 -44.49 23.66
N VAL A 705 -13.16 -44.62 23.64
CA VAL A 705 -12.35 -44.84 24.83
C VAL A 705 -11.61 -43.54 25.17
N GLN A 706 -11.66 -43.16 26.43
CA GLN A 706 -10.92 -41.98 26.91
C GLN A 706 -9.42 -42.21 26.78
N ALA A 707 -8.73 -41.32 26.10
CA ALA A 707 -7.28 -41.32 25.97
C ALA A 707 -6.62 -40.28 26.87
N GLN A 708 -5.48 -40.59 27.41
CA GLN A 708 -4.67 -39.66 28.18
C GLN A 708 -3.64 -39.02 27.24
N LEU A 709 -3.66 -37.69 27.13
CA LEU A 709 -2.71 -36.96 26.35
C LEU A 709 -1.50 -36.58 27.22
N ASN A 710 -0.35 -37.16 26.97
CA ASN A 710 0.91 -36.76 27.57
C ASN A 710 1.64 -35.86 26.58
N ILE A 711 1.83 -34.59 26.94
CA ILE A 711 2.62 -33.61 26.17
C ILE A 711 3.97 -33.50 26.89
N ASN A 712 5.04 -33.92 26.21
CA ASN A 712 6.42 -33.70 26.66
C ASN A 712 6.94 -32.39 26.12
#